data_f204cc69fd17587c059e816400a55302
#
_entry.id   f204cc69fd17587c059e816400a55302
#
_cell.length_a   1.000
_cell.length_b   1.000
_cell.length_c   1.000
_cell.angle_alpha   90.00
_cell.angle_beta   90.00
_cell.angle_gamma   90.00
#
_symmetry.space_group_name_H-M   'P 1'
#
loop_
_entity.id
_entity.type
_entity.pdbx_description
1 polymer ?
#
loop_
_entity_poly.entity_id
_entity_poly.type
_entity_poly.pdbx_seq_one_letter_code
_entity_poly.pdbx_strand_id
1 'polypeptide(L)'
;MKTFLSLVANDLLKRFGNNMHNVTVVFPGKRASLFLNQELALASDTPVWAPRYITMSDLFYSLSPYVKADPIDSIASLYQIFSKTILTEEIQEEYSLDKFWGWGEIILSDFDDIDKHLADAEAIFSNVYEQMQLENLDYLTNEQKDTLQHFFKNFSAEGNSLIKERFLNVWSKMYQMYTDLRKEQMQAGTVYEGAIFRSVIERLKKDDTLLTSFLADRQTIVFAGFNVLNDVEHALMSAIQKQGKALFYWDYDSYYVENPEHEAGEFMRQNLKDFPCALGKENYDNLRHLQDVTFISCNTDNAAARYAHQWLTLLKDKNLLPVKGEARRGSVILCNENLLQPVLHSLPQQVEKVNITMGFPLTDAPIYSFVMALLSLQTDGFDLTQQRFRHPFVQVVQHHVYAPLLEEEQWLRYQATDNMQLLAYLIEMVEKVGVHFSEIQEPNVYEQLYIEAIFQTHRILTKFLQLTCRDKNPLVVQHITLRRLLRTLLCSTSIPFHGEPAHGLQVMGVLETRCLDFSHMLMLSVEEGMLPKNTQGNTMIPADIREAFGLTTPRHRIAVFSYYFYRLIQRTEHLTCVYNENCVGNSKHEMSRFLRQMLAETEIPIRTLWLRSDTSIQDAQTLSVPKTPKILQRMLERYDINTSGKNAIPLSPSVINTYMTCPLKFFLAHVSGLRADVDPQDGLNAPLIGDIFHDTAELIYKRIIQRTGSHIIQRNTLSELLSDMEGLVGPILDIVFDTVYFHPADHWQRTEEAWKMVCRDTRPGNQYTGELIIIRRVLMQYLTNLLRYDLRHTPFRIIATETDRMFNVQLTMNNSTNSELSTLNSQLNITTGGRIDRLDEQDGRIRVVDYKTGYHVPSIKSMDDVTNTAGKHEGYFLQAFLYSYAVLQNDKPQLPLVPALFYPGKAYKEDYDPTLTIDKNVIEDFAPLADKFYKGLTQVVKQIFSPDYSFTQTPEVKDCANCDFKLLCGR
;
A
#
# COMPACT_ATOMS: atom_id res chain seq x y z
N MET A 1 30.15 -8.48 -31.83
CA MET A 1 28.69 -8.16 -31.94
C MET A 1 28.48 -6.82 -32.66
N LYS A 2 27.60 -6.73 -33.66
CA LYS A 2 27.22 -5.44 -34.26
C LYS A 2 26.03 -4.88 -33.48
N THR A 3 26.26 -3.81 -32.72
CA THR A 3 25.21 -3.17 -31.97
C THR A 3 24.37 -2.23 -32.81
N PHE A 4 23.13 -1.91 -32.42
CA PHE A 4 22.28 -0.95 -33.11
C PHE A 4 22.99 0.40 -33.35
N LEU A 5 23.59 0.94 -32.28
CA LEU A 5 24.28 2.22 -32.35
C LEU A 5 25.58 2.15 -33.23
N SER A 6 26.25 0.98 -33.30
CA SER A 6 27.39 0.83 -34.19
C SER A 6 26.96 0.83 -35.67
N LEU A 7 25.79 0.25 -35.96
CA LEU A 7 25.20 0.30 -37.31
C LEU A 7 24.82 1.73 -37.70
N VAL A 8 24.19 2.47 -36.77
CA VAL A 8 23.84 3.88 -36.97
C VAL A 8 25.08 4.73 -37.16
N ALA A 9 26.13 4.56 -36.32
CA ALA A 9 27.38 5.31 -36.40
C ALA A 9 28.06 5.11 -37.76
N ASN A 10 28.16 3.85 -38.23
CA ASN A 10 28.79 3.53 -39.52
C ASN A 10 28.00 4.13 -40.71
N ASP A 11 26.67 4.09 -40.67
CA ASP A 11 25.87 4.68 -41.77
C ASP A 11 25.91 6.21 -41.75
N LEU A 12 25.94 6.85 -40.57
CA LEU A 12 26.11 8.29 -40.43
C LEU A 12 27.48 8.75 -40.94
N LEU A 13 28.57 8.06 -40.59
CA LEU A 13 29.91 8.36 -41.15
C LEU A 13 29.98 8.18 -42.68
N LYS A 14 29.32 7.14 -43.20
CA LYS A 14 29.22 6.91 -44.64
C LYS A 14 28.49 8.03 -45.37
N ARG A 15 27.41 8.57 -44.79
CA ARG A 15 26.55 9.60 -45.40
C ARG A 15 27.09 11.02 -45.24
N PHE A 16 27.60 11.34 -44.07
CA PHE A 16 27.93 12.72 -43.69
C PHE A 16 29.44 12.96 -43.49
N GLY A 17 30.26 11.88 -43.55
CA GLY A 17 31.68 11.97 -43.27
C GLY A 17 31.95 12.35 -41.81
N ASN A 18 33.14 12.94 -41.54
CA ASN A 18 33.57 13.25 -40.19
C ASN A 18 33.02 14.59 -39.62
N ASN A 19 32.28 15.34 -40.41
CA ASN A 19 31.74 16.64 -39.99
C ASN A 19 30.21 16.60 -39.95
N MET A 20 29.68 16.32 -38.76
CA MET A 20 28.25 16.19 -38.50
C MET A 20 27.64 17.32 -37.67
N HIS A 21 28.32 18.49 -37.56
CA HIS A 21 27.83 19.58 -36.75
C HIS A 21 26.43 20.10 -37.15
N ASN A 22 26.05 19.94 -38.41
CA ASN A 22 24.72 20.31 -38.92
C ASN A 22 23.68 19.17 -38.87
N VAL A 23 24.06 18.00 -38.35
CA VAL A 23 23.18 16.86 -38.15
C VAL A 23 22.65 16.90 -36.73
N THR A 24 21.33 16.76 -36.56
CA THR A 24 20.72 16.65 -35.26
C THR A 24 20.15 15.25 -35.08
N VAL A 25 20.59 14.51 -34.07
CA VAL A 25 20.07 13.18 -33.73
C VAL A 25 19.10 13.29 -32.59
N VAL A 26 17.90 12.82 -32.82
CA VAL A 26 16.79 12.79 -31.83
C VAL A 26 16.67 11.38 -31.28
N PHE A 27 16.75 11.24 -29.98
CA PHE A 27 16.59 9.98 -29.26
C PHE A 27 15.38 10.01 -28.32
N PRO A 28 14.80 8.86 -27.97
CA PRO A 28 13.77 8.80 -26.91
C PRO A 28 14.31 9.11 -25.50
N GLY A 29 15.64 9.10 -25.33
CA GLY A 29 16.31 9.45 -24.07
C GLY A 29 17.76 9.89 -24.28
N LYS A 30 18.30 10.67 -23.33
CA LYS A 30 19.62 11.32 -23.49
C LYS A 30 20.82 10.34 -23.51
N ARG A 31 20.66 9.15 -22.91
CA ARG A 31 21.79 8.22 -22.67
C ARG A 31 22.38 7.64 -23.97
N ALA A 32 21.53 7.31 -24.92
CA ALA A 32 21.96 6.73 -26.21
C ALA A 32 22.99 7.63 -26.93
N SER A 33 22.95 8.94 -26.70
CA SER A 33 23.91 9.88 -27.31
C SER A 33 25.36 9.64 -26.87
N LEU A 34 25.58 9.27 -25.60
CA LEU A 34 26.90 8.99 -25.06
C LEU A 34 27.52 7.75 -25.73
N PHE A 35 26.71 6.70 -25.88
CA PHE A 35 27.13 5.48 -26.54
C PHE A 35 27.30 5.67 -28.05
N LEU A 36 26.46 6.51 -28.70
CA LEU A 36 26.66 6.82 -30.11
C LEU A 36 27.97 7.60 -30.35
N ASN A 37 28.32 8.53 -29.48
CA ASN A 37 29.62 9.21 -29.52
C ASN A 37 30.78 8.23 -29.41
N GLN A 38 30.71 7.26 -28.55
CA GLN A 38 31.73 6.23 -28.41
C GLN A 38 31.83 5.39 -29.69
N GLU A 39 30.71 5.00 -30.29
CA GLU A 39 30.70 4.24 -31.55
C GLU A 39 31.24 5.05 -32.72
N LEU A 40 30.92 6.34 -32.82
CA LEU A 40 31.47 7.22 -33.82
C LEU A 40 32.98 7.35 -33.68
N ALA A 41 33.51 7.46 -32.46
CA ALA A 41 34.92 7.51 -32.17
C ALA A 41 35.63 6.18 -32.50
N LEU A 42 35.00 5.03 -32.24
CA LEU A 42 35.54 3.71 -32.57
C LEU A 42 35.50 3.39 -34.09
N ALA A 43 34.56 3.95 -34.83
CA ALA A 43 34.36 3.70 -36.21
C ALA A 43 35.16 4.62 -37.15
N SER A 44 35.86 5.63 -36.60
CA SER A 44 36.69 6.58 -37.37
C SER A 44 38.12 6.64 -36.87
N ASP A 45 39.08 6.57 -37.79
CA ASP A 45 40.51 6.75 -37.47
C ASP A 45 40.92 8.23 -37.34
N THR A 46 40.00 9.16 -37.59
CA THR A 46 40.24 10.59 -37.61
C THR A 46 39.25 11.31 -36.72
N PRO A 47 39.56 12.50 -36.18
CA PRO A 47 38.63 13.25 -35.35
C PRO A 47 37.29 13.50 -36.04
N VAL A 48 36.19 13.29 -35.30
CA VAL A 48 34.79 13.46 -35.77
C VAL A 48 34.16 14.63 -35.04
N TRP A 49 33.54 15.55 -35.76
CA TRP A 49 32.61 16.50 -35.20
C TRP A 49 31.29 15.80 -34.98
N ALA A 50 30.95 15.55 -33.69
CA ALA A 50 29.74 14.86 -33.30
C ALA A 50 28.47 15.64 -33.71
N PRO A 51 27.37 14.95 -34.03
CA PRO A 51 26.07 15.58 -34.27
C PRO A 51 25.53 16.21 -32.98
N ARG A 52 24.59 17.10 -33.15
CA ARG A 52 23.84 17.63 -31.99
C ARG A 52 22.83 16.59 -31.54
N TYR A 53 22.76 16.35 -30.21
CA TYR A 53 21.84 15.39 -29.63
C TYR A 53 20.74 16.09 -28.85
N ILE A 54 19.49 15.71 -29.08
CA ILE A 54 18.31 16.20 -28.39
C ILE A 54 17.32 15.06 -28.15
N THR A 55 16.40 15.24 -27.23
CA THR A 55 15.25 14.36 -27.07
C THR A 55 14.06 14.85 -27.90
N MET A 56 13.02 14.02 -28.04
CA MET A 56 11.78 14.42 -28.72
C MET A 56 11.12 15.61 -27.99
N SER A 57 11.08 15.59 -26.67
CA SER A 57 10.55 16.73 -25.90
C SER A 57 11.36 18.01 -26.12
N ASP A 58 12.72 17.92 -26.16
CA ASP A 58 13.58 19.07 -26.43
C ASP A 58 13.31 19.64 -27.84
N LEU A 59 12.99 18.78 -28.81
CA LEU A 59 12.63 19.19 -30.16
C LEU A 59 11.31 20.00 -30.15
N PHE A 60 10.26 19.51 -29.47
CA PHE A 60 9.00 20.24 -29.33
C PHE A 60 9.18 21.56 -28.57
N TYR A 61 9.92 21.57 -27.47
CA TYR A 61 10.18 22.81 -26.71
C TYR A 61 10.93 23.84 -27.55
N SER A 62 11.84 23.43 -28.42
CA SER A 62 12.56 24.34 -29.31
C SER A 62 11.69 24.98 -30.41
N LEU A 63 10.54 24.38 -30.69
CA LEU A 63 9.53 24.89 -31.66
C LEU A 63 8.40 25.65 -30.98
N SER A 64 8.30 25.59 -29.65
CA SER A 64 7.22 26.20 -28.86
C SER A 64 7.61 27.54 -28.29
N PRO A 65 6.70 28.53 -28.24
CA PRO A 65 6.91 29.76 -27.48
C PRO A 65 6.60 29.59 -25.98
N TYR A 66 6.06 28.44 -25.59
CA TYR A 66 5.60 28.18 -24.21
C TYR A 66 6.62 27.40 -23.42
N VAL A 67 6.60 27.60 -22.10
CA VAL A 67 7.40 26.85 -21.14
C VAL A 67 6.53 25.79 -20.45
N LYS A 68 7.11 24.66 -20.10
CA LYS A 68 6.39 23.60 -19.39
C LYS A 68 5.95 24.09 -18.00
N ALA A 69 4.65 23.99 -17.72
CA ALA A 69 4.06 24.30 -16.42
C ALA A 69 4.43 23.23 -15.38
N ASP A 70 4.52 23.65 -14.14
CA ASP A 70 4.60 22.74 -13.02
C ASP A 70 3.28 21.97 -12.83
N PRO A 71 3.28 20.67 -12.60
CA PRO A 71 2.08 19.88 -12.36
C PRO A 71 1.23 20.40 -11.18
N ILE A 72 1.88 20.86 -10.10
CA ILE A 72 1.19 21.41 -8.93
C ILE A 72 0.43 22.67 -9.31
N ASP A 73 1.08 23.56 -10.06
CA ASP A 73 0.45 24.81 -10.54
C ASP A 73 -0.72 24.51 -11.49
N SER A 74 -0.54 23.51 -12.36
CA SER A 74 -1.59 23.09 -13.29
C SER A 74 -2.82 22.53 -12.58
N ILE A 75 -2.63 21.73 -11.51
CA ILE A 75 -3.74 21.21 -10.71
C ILE A 75 -4.43 22.34 -9.91
N ALA A 76 -3.65 23.27 -9.37
CA ALA A 76 -4.22 24.42 -8.65
C ALA A 76 -5.07 25.31 -9.59
N SER A 77 -4.59 25.59 -10.82
CA SER A 77 -5.36 26.30 -11.83
C SER A 77 -6.62 25.53 -12.24
N LEU A 78 -6.49 24.20 -12.43
CA LEU A 78 -7.61 23.33 -12.76
C LEU A 78 -8.68 23.33 -11.67
N TYR A 79 -8.27 23.35 -10.39
CA TYR A 79 -9.21 23.47 -9.27
C TYR A 79 -9.97 24.79 -9.27
N GLN A 80 -9.31 25.90 -9.59
CA GLN A 80 -9.99 27.19 -9.68
C GLN A 80 -11.03 27.21 -10.79
N ILE A 81 -10.72 26.60 -11.94
CA ILE A 81 -11.68 26.46 -13.04
C ILE A 81 -12.84 25.55 -12.61
N PHE A 82 -12.54 24.42 -11.99
CA PHE A 82 -13.52 23.48 -11.43
C PHE A 82 -14.47 24.18 -10.45
N SER A 83 -13.91 24.97 -9.53
CA SER A 83 -14.68 25.71 -8.53
C SER A 83 -15.63 26.72 -9.16
N LYS A 84 -15.20 27.41 -10.21
CA LYS A 84 -16.05 28.39 -10.94
C LYS A 84 -17.11 27.72 -11.80
N THR A 85 -16.83 26.48 -12.31
CA THR A 85 -17.69 25.86 -13.34
C THR A 85 -18.74 24.93 -12.74
N ILE A 86 -18.43 24.30 -11.59
CA ILE A 86 -19.23 23.20 -11.03
C ILE A 86 -19.80 23.54 -9.66
N LEU A 87 -19.07 24.31 -8.84
CA LEU A 87 -19.47 24.54 -7.46
C LEU A 87 -20.50 25.68 -7.35
N THR A 88 -21.64 25.38 -6.73
CA THR A 88 -22.55 26.37 -6.16
C THR A 88 -22.11 26.70 -4.73
N GLU A 89 -22.49 27.84 -4.19
CA GLU A 89 -22.10 28.28 -2.83
C GLU A 89 -22.41 27.26 -1.73
N GLU A 90 -23.44 26.40 -1.91
CA GLU A 90 -23.87 25.37 -0.97
C GLU A 90 -22.96 24.11 -0.98
N ILE A 91 -22.16 23.91 -2.03
CA ILE A 91 -21.37 22.68 -2.25
C ILE A 91 -19.87 22.92 -2.07
N GLN A 92 -19.45 24.16 -1.86
CA GLN A 92 -18.04 24.58 -1.86
C GLN A 92 -17.20 23.89 -0.77
N GLU A 93 -17.78 23.62 0.41
CA GLU A 93 -17.10 22.89 1.50
C GLU A 93 -16.92 21.38 1.20
N GLU A 94 -17.81 20.78 0.41
CA GLU A 94 -17.74 19.37 0.06
C GLU A 94 -16.61 19.06 -0.93
N TYR A 95 -16.18 20.05 -1.74
CA TYR A 95 -15.16 19.91 -2.79
C TYR A 95 -13.96 20.84 -2.56
N SER A 96 -13.34 20.75 -1.40
CA SER A 96 -12.09 21.47 -1.12
C SER A 96 -10.96 21.02 -2.06
N LEU A 97 -9.92 21.84 -2.22
CA LEU A 97 -8.72 21.49 -2.99
C LEU A 97 -8.13 20.14 -2.52
N ASP A 98 -8.22 19.84 -1.23
CA ASP A 98 -7.76 18.59 -0.65
C ASP A 98 -8.46 17.36 -1.25
N LYS A 99 -9.76 17.40 -1.40
CA LYS A 99 -10.55 16.32 -1.99
C LYS A 99 -10.41 16.27 -3.51
N PHE A 100 -10.24 17.41 -4.14
CA PHE A 100 -10.08 17.53 -5.59
C PHE A 100 -8.72 17.06 -6.08
N TRP A 101 -7.66 17.13 -5.28
CA TRP A 101 -6.28 16.92 -5.72
C TRP A 101 -6.06 15.62 -6.51
N GLY A 102 -6.49 14.49 -5.95
CA GLY A 102 -6.36 13.19 -6.64
C GLY A 102 -7.15 13.11 -7.96
N TRP A 103 -8.29 13.79 -8.02
CA TRP A 103 -9.07 13.91 -9.25
C TRP A 103 -8.37 14.83 -10.25
N GLY A 104 -7.80 15.93 -9.76
CA GLY A 104 -7.04 16.88 -10.58
C GLY A 104 -5.85 16.24 -11.29
N GLU A 105 -5.10 15.37 -10.61
CA GLU A 105 -4.01 14.59 -11.21
C GLU A 105 -4.50 13.71 -12.36
N ILE A 106 -5.62 13.01 -12.16
CA ILE A 106 -6.22 12.12 -13.16
C ILE A 106 -6.71 12.92 -14.36
N ILE A 107 -7.46 14.01 -14.12
CA ILE A 107 -8.01 14.87 -15.17
C ILE A 107 -6.89 15.51 -16.01
N LEU A 108 -5.85 16.03 -15.34
CA LEU A 108 -4.70 16.61 -16.03
C LEU A 108 -3.96 15.59 -16.89
N SER A 109 -3.82 14.35 -16.39
CA SER A 109 -3.24 13.24 -17.16
C SER A 109 -4.08 12.88 -18.38
N ASP A 110 -5.42 12.87 -18.26
CA ASP A 110 -6.32 12.60 -19.38
C ASP A 110 -6.28 13.74 -20.41
N PHE A 111 -6.20 15.01 -19.98
CA PHE A 111 -6.03 16.13 -20.91
C PHE A 111 -4.70 16.09 -21.64
N ASP A 112 -3.62 15.73 -20.96
CA ASP A 112 -2.29 15.54 -21.56
C ASP A 112 -2.30 14.43 -22.62
N ASP A 113 -3.00 13.32 -22.35
CA ASP A 113 -3.14 12.20 -23.26
C ASP A 113 -3.99 12.56 -24.50
N ILE A 114 -5.12 13.27 -24.31
CA ILE A 114 -5.95 13.79 -25.40
C ILE A 114 -5.13 14.68 -26.34
N ASP A 115 -4.31 15.58 -25.78
CA ASP A 115 -3.50 16.49 -26.57
C ASP A 115 -2.38 15.78 -27.31
N LYS A 116 -1.71 14.82 -26.70
CA LYS A 116 -0.64 14.00 -27.32
C LYS A 116 -1.16 13.13 -28.45
N HIS A 117 -2.41 12.69 -28.37
CA HIS A 117 -3.07 11.92 -29.42
C HIS A 117 -3.88 12.78 -30.42
N LEU A 118 -3.79 14.10 -30.35
CA LEU A 118 -4.57 15.03 -31.18
C LEU A 118 -6.08 14.73 -31.21
N ALA A 119 -6.57 14.02 -30.21
CA ALA A 119 -7.94 13.55 -30.14
C ALA A 119 -8.93 14.74 -30.00
N ASP A 120 -10.15 14.52 -30.44
CA ASP A 120 -11.21 15.51 -30.35
C ASP A 120 -11.82 15.51 -28.95
N ALA A 121 -11.39 16.48 -28.12
CA ALA A 121 -11.85 16.61 -26.74
C ALA A 121 -13.36 16.90 -26.66
N GLU A 122 -13.93 17.67 -27.61
CA GLU A 122 -15.35 17.97 -27.66
C GLU A 122 -16.14 16.68 -27.90
N ALA A 123 -15.74 15.88 -28.89
CA ALA A 123 -16.38 14.63 -29.19
C ALA A 123 -16.24 13.61 -28.05
N ILE A 124 -15.10 13.53 -27.35
CA ILE A 124 -14.90 12.64 -26.19
C ILE A 124 -15.86 12.98 -25.05
N PHE A 125 -15.97 14.26 -24.67
CA PHE A 125 -16.72 14.70 -23.51
C PHE A 125 -18.20 14.91 -23.77
N SER A 126 -18.64 15.17 -24.99
CA SER A 126 -20.05 15.33 -25.36
C SER A 126 -20.79 13.98 -25.47
N ASN A 127 -20.11 12.94 -25.89
CA ASN A 127 -20.73 11.66 -26.21
C ASN A 127 -21.34 10.90 -25.02
N VAL A 128 -20.93 11.16 -23.77
CA VAL A 128 -21.50 10.52 -22.60
C VAL A 128 -22.86 11.13 -22.20
N TYR A 129 -23.09 12.39 -22.56
CA TYR A 129 -24.33 13.09 -22.16
C TYR A 129 -25.53 12.79 -23.09
N GLU A 130 -25.28 12.52 -24.36
CA GLU A 130 -26.31 12.35 -25.38
C GLU A 130 -26.62 10.90 -25.74
N GLN A 131 -26.83 10.04 -24.76
CA GLN A 131 -27.19 8.64 -24.95
C GLN A 131 -28.42 8.41 -25.87
N MET A 132 -29.23 9.44 -26.06
CA MET A 132 -30.41 9.43 -26.96
C MET A 132 -30.08 9.85 -28.41
N GLN A 133 -28.90 10.37 -28.69
CA GLN A 133 -28.52 10.88 -30.03
C GLN A 133 -27.42 10.07 -30.74
N LEU A 134 -26.95 8.97 -30.14
CA LEU A 134 -25.91 8.11 -30.71
C LEU A 134 -26.27 7.52 -32.10
N GLU A 135 -27.54 7.52 -32.48
CA GLU A 135 -28.00 7.05 -33.80
C GLU A 135 -27.63 8.00 -34.93
N ASN A 136 -27.25 9.27 -34.66
CA ASN A 136 -27.03 10.31 -35.66
C ASN A 136 -25.56 10.81 -35.75
N LEU A 137 -24.57 10.06 -35.23
CA LEU A 137 -23.17 10.47 -35.28
C LEU A 137 -22.49 9.99 -36.59
N ASP A 138 -22.62 10.78 -37.62
CA ASP A 138 -22.10 10.42 -38.98
C ASP A 138 -20.57 10.40 -39.12
N TYR A 139 -19.83 10.87 -38.10
CA TYR A 139 -18.37 10.91 -38.08
C TYR A 139 -17.70 9.70 -37.38
N LEU A 140 -18.45 8.83 -36.74
CA LEU A 140 -17.92 7.61 -36.12
C LEU A 140 -18.01 6.42 -37.09
N THR A 141 -17.00 5.58 -37.08
CA THR A 141 -17.05 4.31 -37.79
C THR A 141 -18.08 3.37 -37.17
N ASN A 142 -18.56 2.38 -37.93
CA ASN A 142 -19.54 1.41 -37.41
C ASN A 142 -19.00 0.63 -36.20
N GLU A 143 -17.68 0.29 -36.17
CA GLU A 143 -17.02 -0.36 -35.02
C GLU A 143 -16.97 0.54 -33.78
N GLN A 144 -16.72 1.84 -33.99
CA GLN A 144 -16.73 2.81 -32.89
C GLN A 144 -18.15 3.00 -32.32
N LYS A 145 -19.18 3.01 -33.18
CA LYS A 145 -20.58 3.08 -32.78
C LYS A 145 -20.99 1.86 -31.96
N ASP A 146 -20.61 0.65 -32.40
CA ASP A 146 -20.91 -0.60 -31.68
C ASP A 146 -20.22 -0.65 -30.32
N THR A 147 -18.96 -0.23 -30.24
CA THR A 147 -18.18 -0.15 -28.98
C THR A 147 -18.84 0.80 -27.98
N LEU A 148 -19.23 2.00 -28.43
CA LEU A 148 -19.93 2.98 -27.60
C LEU A 148 -21.31 2.50 -27.17
N GLN A 149 -22.09 1.85 -28.05
CA GLN A 149 -23.40 1.27 -27.70
C GLN A 149 -23.27 0.17 -26.63
N HIS A 150 -22.23 -0.67 -26.73
CA HIS A 150 -21.97 -1.72 -25.75
C HIS A 150 -21.62 -1.15 -24.37
N PHE A 151 -20.81 -0.10 -24.32
CA PHE A 151 -20.47 0.63 -23.09
C PHE A 151 -21.70 1.22 -22.42
N PHE A 152 -22.55 1.94 -23.19
CA PHE A 152 -23.74 2.58 -22.64
C PHE A 152 -24.82 1.59 -22.20
N LYS A 153 -24.91 0.41 -22.82
CA LYS A 153 -25.82 -0.65 -22.42
C LYS A 153 -25.53 -1.18 -21.01
N ASN A 154 -24.27 -1.21 -20.62
CA ASN A 154 -23.84 -1.58 -19.27
C ASN A 154 -24.07 -0.47 -18.23
N PHE A 155 -24.18 0.79 -18.65
CA PHE A 155 -24.41 1.96 -17.78
C PHE A 155 -25.88 2.23 -17.50
N SER A 156 -26.81 1.65 -18.23
CA SER A 156 -28.26 1.90 -18.12
C SER A 156 -28.98 1.08 -17.03
N ALA A 157 -28.25 0.28 -16.23
CA ALA A 157 -28.87 -0.53 -15.17
C ALA A 157 -29.38 0.36 -14.02
N GLU A 158 -30.63 0.21 -13.72
CA GLU A 158 -31.40 0.81 -12.64
C GLU A 158 -30.72 0.64 -11.27
N GLY A 159 -30.41 1.74 -10.59
CA GLY A 159 -30.04 1.72 -9.16
C GLY A 159 -28.69 2.37 -8.84
N ASN A 160 -28.70 3.64 -8.62
CA ASN A 160 -27.81 4.53 -7.84
C ASN A 160 -27.79 5.93 -8.46
N SER A 161 -28.85 6.66 -8.29
CA SER A 161 -29.09 7.94 -8.99
C SER A 161 -28.09 9.06 -8.65
N LEU A 162 -27.68 9.19 -7.39
CA LEU A 162 -26.89 10.33 -6.92
C LEU A 162 -25.42 10.32 -7.38
N ILE A 163 -24.73 9.17 -7.35
CA ILE A 163 -23.32 9.07 -7.78
C ILE A 163 -23.22 9.23 -9.30
N LYS A 164 -24.16 8.63 -10.03
CA LYS A 164 -24.25 8.72 -11.49
C LYS A 164 -24.54 10.16 -11.94
N GLU A 165 -25.46 10.82 -11.28
CA GLU A 165 -25.84 12.22 -11.56
C GLU A 165 -24.67 13.19 -11.30
N ARG A 166 -23.96 13.00 -10.20
CA ARG A 166 -22.73 13.76 -9.88
C ARG A 166 -21.62 13.53 -10.91
N PHE A 167 -21.39 12.28 -11.29
CA PHE A 167 -20.41 11.94 -12.33
C PHE A 167 -20.75 12.60 -13.66
N LEU A 168 -22.00 12.48 -14.12
CA LEU A 168 -22.47 13.08 -15.38
C LEU A 168 -22.38 14.61 -15.36
N ASN A 169 -22.65 15.25 -14.22
CA ASN A 169 -22.50 16.68 -14.07
C ASN A 169 -21.04 17.12 -14.23
N VAL A 170 -20.09 16.42 -13.58
CA VAL A 170 -18.66 16.70 -13.76
C VAL A 170 -18.25 16.46 -15.21
N TRP A 171 -18.66 15.33 -15.80
CA TRP A 171 -18.32 14.94 -17.16
C TRP A 171 -18.79 15.97 -18.19
N SER A 172 -20.02 16.45 -18.05
CA SER A 172 -20.59 17.46 -18.97
C SER A 172 -19.80 18.79 -18.99
N LYS A 173 -19.00 19.06 -17.96
CA LYS A 173 -18.18 20.25 -17.82
C LYS A 173 -16.70 20.04 -18.18
N MET A 174 -16.28 18.81 -18.44
CA MET A 174 -14.87 18.47 -18.69
C MET A 174 -14.32 19.20 -19.91
N TYR A 175 -15.09 19.29 -21.01
CA TYR A 175 -14.67 20.02 -22.21
C TYR A 175 -14.44 21.50 -21.92
N GLN A 176 -15.34 22.13 -21.16
CA GLN A 176 -15.17 23.51 -20.74
C GLN A 176 -13.91 23.69 -19.88
N MET A 177 -13.70 22.79 -18.90
CA MET A 177 -12.51 22.82 -18.05
C MET A 177 -11.22 22.64 -18.85
N TYR A 178 -11.21 21.74 -19.84
CA TYR A 178 -10.09 21.53 -20.74
C TYR A 178 -9.77 22.79 -21.55
N THR A 179 -10.77 23.42 -22.15
CA THR A 179 -10.60 24.63 -22.97
C THR A 179 -10.18 25.83 -22.15
N ASP A 180 -10.76 26.02 -20.97
CA ASP A 180 -10.44 27.13 -20.05
C ASP A 180 -9.02 26.97 -19.49
N LEU A 181 -8.60 25.77 -19.09
CA LEU A 181 -7.23 25.49 -18.61
C LEU A 181 -6.18 25.81 -19.69
N ARG A 182 -6.38 25.30 -20.92
CA ARG A 182 -5.48 25.60 -22.04
C ARG A 182 -5.40 27.09 -22.31
N LYS A 183 -6.53 27.80 -22.32
CA LYS A 183 -6.59 29.26 -22.57
C LYS A 183 -5.86 30.04 -21.49
N GLU A 184 -6.10 29.73 -20.20
CA GLU A 184 -5.46 30.39 -19.07
C GLU A 184 -3.95 30.19 -19.09
N GLN A 185 -3.49 28.94 -19.27
CA GLN A 185 -2.09 28.58 -19.31
C GLN A 185 -1.35 29.17 -20.52
N MET A 186 -1.99 29.18 -21.70
CA MET A 186 -1.41 29.81 -22.89
C MET A 186 -1.25 31.33 -22.72
N GLN A 187 -2.18 31.98 -22.03
CA GLN A 187 -2.07 33.42 -21.70
C GLN A 187 -0.94 33.66 -20.68
N ALA A 188 -0.75 32.76 -19.74
CA ALA A 188 0.34 32.84 -18.77
C ALA A 188 1.73 32.49 -19.36
N GLY A 189 1.77 31.89 -20.54
CA GLY A 189 3.03 31.43 -21.16
C GLY A 189 3.59 30.11 -20.60
N THR A 190 2.93 29.51 -19.60
CA THR A 190 3.31 28.25 -18.96
C THR A 190 2.21 27.22 -19.15
N VAL A 191 2.47 26.12 -19.84
CA VAL A 191 1.45 25.18 -20.32
C VAL A 191 1.87 23.73 -20.02
N TYR A 192 0.93 22.83 -19.74
CA TYR A 192 1.26 21.40 -19.57
C TYR A 192 1.75 20.77 -20.88
N GLU A 193 2.48 19.67 -20.79
CA GLU A 193 3.31 19.14 -21.87
C GLU A 193 2.53 18.78 -23.15
N GLY A 194 1.42 18.04 -23.04
CA GLY A 194 0.59 17.65 -24.17
C GLY A 194 0.05 18.87 -24.94
N ALA A 195 -0.40 19.91 -24.22
CA ALA A 195 -0.88 21.12 -24.86
C ALA A 195 0.23 21.92 -25.56
N ILE A 196 1.48 21.88 -25.06
CA ILE A 196 2.64 22.42 -25.77
C ILE A 196 2.80 21.68 -27.11
N PHE A 197 2.83 20.36 -27.07
CA PHE A 197 3.05 19.52 -28.26
C PHE A 197 1.95 19.73 -29.29
N ARG A 198 0.70 19.69 -28.87
CA ARG A 198 -0.44 19.97 -29.74
C ARG A 198 -0.37 21.37 -30.36
N SER A 199 -0.01 22.38 -29.58
CA SER A 199 0.11 23.77 -30.07
C SER A 199 1.15 23.91 -31.17
N VAL A 200 2.29 23.17 -31.07
CA VAL A 200 3.31 23.13 -32.13
C VAL A 200 2.73 22.56 -33.39
N ILE A 201 2.00 21.45 -33.33
CA ILE A 201 1.40 20.83 -34.53
C ILE A 201 0.30 21.73 -35.12
N GLU A 202 -0.53 22.35 -34.31
CA GLU A 202 -1.56 23.30 -34.76
C GLU A 202 -0.93 24.53 -35.46
N ARG A 203 0.22 25.01 -35.00
CA ARG A 203 0.98 26.09 -35.60
C ARG A 203 1.62 25.64 -36.94
N LEU A 204 2.23 24.45 -36.94
CA LEU A 204 2.82 23.89 -38.18
C LEU A 204 1.78 23.67 -39.30
N LYS A 205 0.54 23.33 -38.94
CA LYS A 205 -0.56 23.24 -39.91
C LYS A 205 -0.97 24.60 -40.50
N LYS A 206 -0.74 25.72 -39.76
CA LYS A 206 -1.10 27.07 -40.21
C LYS A 206 0.03 27.81 -40.90
N ASP A 207 1.28 27.50 -40.50
CA ASP A 207 2.46 28.26 -40.97
C ASP A 207 3.66 27.32 -41.18
N ASP A 208 3.92 26.97 -42.44
CA ASP A 208 5.04 26.14 -42.83
C ASP A 208 6.41 26.85 -42.67
N THR A 209 6.43 28.18 -42.48
CA THR A 209 7.68 28.94 -42.34
C THR A 209 8.38 28.66 -41.03
N LEU A 210 7.65 28.29 -39.98
CA LEU A 210 8.20 27.95 -38.68
C LEU A 210 9.21 26.78 -38.79
N LEU A 211 8.80 25.70 -39.47
CA LEU A 211 9.63 24.53 -39.65
C LEU A 211 10.80 24.83 -40.61
N THR A 212 10.55 25.57 -41.69
CA THR A 212 11.57 25.98 -42.65
C THR A 212 12.67 26.81 -41.99
N SER A 213 12.32 27.78 -41.15
CA SER A 213 13.28 28.59 -40.38
C SER A 213 14.07 27.77 -39.38
N PHE A 214 13.40 26.84 -38.66
CA PHE A 214 14.05 25.93 -37.70
C PHE A 214 15.05 24.99 -38.41
N LEU A 215 14.74 24.57 -39.61
CA LEU A 215 15.57 23.66 -40.41
C LEU A 215 16.63 24.39 -41.26
N ALA A 216 16.68 25.72 -41.29
CA ALA A 216 17.62 26.50 -42.10
C ALA A 216 19.08 26.13 -41.86
N ASP A 217 19.49 26.07 -40.60
CA ASP A 217 20.84 25.75 -40.17
C ASP A 217 21.11 24.25 -39.96
N ARG A 218 20.11 23.39 -40.22
CA ARG A 218 20.15 21.95 -39.99
C ARG A 218 20.11 21.21 -41.32
N GLN A 219 21.12 20.36 -41.56
CA GLN A 219 21.16 19.58 -42.78
C GLN A 219 20.17 18.44 -42.76
N THR A 220 20.16 17.69 -41.65
CA THR A 220 19.30 16.52 -41.46
C THR A 220 18.94 16.32 -39.99
N ILE A 221 17.69 15.93 -39.73
CA ILE A 221 17.23 15.44 -38.45
C ILE A 221 17.13 13.92 -38.51
N VAL A 222 17.84 13.27 -37.64
CA VAL A 222 17.91 11.81 -37.53
C VAL A 222 17.09 11.35 -36.35
N PHE A 223 16.09 10.51 -36.58
CA PHE A 223 15.30 9.88 -35.54
C PHE A 223 15.80 8.45 -35.31
N ALA A 224 16.25 8.12 -34.10
CA ALA A 224 16.84 6.81 -33.85
C ALA A 224 16.28 6.14 -32.58
N GLY A 225 15.87 4.86 -32.73
CA GLY A 225 15.49 3.99 -31.62
C GLY A 225 14.14 4.28 -30.99
N PHE A 226 13.21 4.87 -31.72
CA PHE A 226 11.81 5.03 -31.31
C PHE A 226 11.02 3.74 -31.53
N ASN A 227 9.90 3.58 -30.86
CA ASN A 227 8.94 2.51 -31.06
C ASN A 227 7.52 3.06 -31.13
N VAL A 228 6.96 3.40 -29.96
CA VAL A 228 5.63 4.01 -29.89
C VAL A 228 5.76 5.48 -30.22
N LEU A 229 4.98 5.93 -31.17
CA LEU A 229 4.80 7.33 -31.51
C LEU A 229 3.37 7.72 -31.18
N ASN A 230 3.19 8.80 -30.44
CA ASN A 230 1.89 9.43 -30.33
C ASN A 230 1.62 10.29 -31.60
N ASP A 231 0.38 10.73 -31.76
CA ASP A 231 -0.01 11.41 -32.97
C ASP A 231 0.70 12.76 -33.21
N VAL A 232 1.07 13.47 -32.12
CA VAL A 232 1.85 14.70 -32.27
C VAL A 232 3.28 14.42 -32.74
N GLU A 233 3.92 13.36 -32.23
CA GLU A 233 5.26 12.93 -32.65
C GLU A 233 5.24 12.45 -34.12
N HIS A 234 4.25 11.63 -34.48
CA HIS A 234 4.05 11.15 -35.86
C HIS A 234 3.84 12.33 -36.81
N ALA A 235 3.00 13.30 -36.43
CA ALA A 235 2.75 14.49 -37.27
C ALA A 235 4.01 15.35 -37.45
N LEU A 236 4.82 15.53 -36.39
CA LEU A 236 6.08 16.28 -36.46
C LEU A 236 7.10 15.57 -37.36
N MET A 237 7.29 14.26 -37.18
CA MET A 237 8.18 13.45 -38.01
C MET A 237 7.76 13.49 -39.48
N SER A 238 6.46 13.39 -39.76
CA SER A 238 5.89 13.49 -41.13
C SER A 238 6.13 14.85 -41.73
N ALA A 239 5.99 15.94 -40.96
CA ALA A 239 6.25 17.29 -41.44
C ALA A 239 7.74 17.48 -41.84
N ILE A 240 8.68 16.99 -41.02
CA ILE A 240 10.13 17.05 -41.30
C ILE A 240 10.50 16.16 -42.50
N GLN A 241 9.87 14.97 -42.59
CA GLN A 241 10.06 14.07 -43.75
C GLN A 241 9.63 14.72 -45.07
N LYS A 242 8.49 15.40 -45.07
CA LYS A 242 8.01 16.15 -46.24
C LYS A 242 8.97 17.23 -46.70
N GLN A 243 9.77 17.81 -45.84
CA GLN A 243 10.84 18.76 -46.14
C GLN A 243 12.12 18.06 -46.69
N GLY A 244 12.13 16.73 -46.79
CA GLY A 244 13.29 15.96 -47.24
C GLY A 244 14.48 15.98 -46.28
N LYS A 245 14.27 16.36 -45.01
CA LYS A 245 15.32 16.52 -43.98
C LYS A 245 15.27 15.50 -42.85
N ALA A 246 14.47 14.44 -42.98
CA ALA A 246 14.34 13.38 -41.98
C ALA A 246 15.10 12.12 -42.41
N LEU A 247 15.73 11.45 -41.41
CA LEU A 247 16.35 10.13 -41.57
C LEU A 247 15.93 9.27 -40.37
N PHE A 248 15.52 8.03 -40.65
CA PHE A 248 14.95 7.16 -39.59
C PHE A 248 15.79 5.90 -39.41
N TYR A 249 16.13 5.58 -38.18
CA TYR A 249 16.77 4.35 -37.73
C TYR A 249 15.91 3.66 -36.66
N TRP A 250 15.27 2.57 -37.08
CA TRP A 250 14.43 1.75 -36.23
C TRP A 250 15.23 0.58 -35.67
N ASP A 251 15.01 0.26 -34.40
CA ASP A 251 15.66 -0.85 -33.72
C ASP A 251 14.65 -1.97 -33.51
N TYR A 252 14.65 -2.96 -34.40
CA TYR A 252 13.68 -4.05 -34.42
C TYR A 252 14.32 -5.37 -34.86
N ASP A 253 13.53 -6.45 -34.82
CA ASP A 253 13.90 -7.74 -35.38
C ASP A 253 12.78 -8.29 -36.26
N SER A 254 13.15 -9.01 -37.31
CA SER A 254 12.21 -9.63 -38.28
C SER A 254 11.30 -10.63 -37.57
N TYR A 255 11.78 -11.32 -36.53
CA TYR A 255 11.04 -12.31 -35.81
C TYR A 255 9.66 -11.82 -35.35
N TYR A 256 9.60 -10.64 -34.71
CA TYR A 256 8.34 -10.11 -34.21
C TYR A 256 7.68 -9.08 -35.11
N VAL A 257 8.39 -8.54 -36.12
CA VAL A 257 7.78 -7.59 -37.07
C VAL A 257 7.05 -8.32 -38.20
N GLU A 258 7.60 -9.45 -38.72
CA GLU A 258 6.97 -10.24 -39.76
C GLU A 258 5.76 -11.04 -39.26
N ASN A 259 5.68 -11.36 -38.01
CA ASN A 259 4.51 -11.99 -37.40
C ASN A 259 3.45 -10.94 -37.05
N PRO A 260 2.30 -10.88 -37.73
CA PRO A 260 1.27 -9.89 -37.51
C PRO A 260 0.61 -9.99 -36.12
N GLU A 261 0.63 -11.16 -35.50
CA GLU A 261 0.02 -11.40 -34.20
C GLU A 261 0.97 -11.09 -33.03
N HIS A 262 2.28 -10.95 -33.30
CA HIS A 262 3.25 -10.70 -32.26
C HIS A 262 3.18 -9.24 -31.75
N GLU A 263 2.89 -9.05 -30.48
CA GLU A 263 2.64 -7.77 -29.82
C GLU A 263 3.82 -6.79 -29.93
N ALA A 264 5.07 -7.28 -29.82
CA ALA A 264 6.27 -6.44 -29.91
C ALA A 264 6.42 -5.72 -31.27
N GLY A 265 5.82 -6.28 -32.33
CA GLY A 265 5.84 -5.70 -33.65
C GLY A 265 4.73 -4.71 -33.96
N GLU A 266 3.73 -4.55 -33.08
CA GLU A 266 2.49 -3.81 -33.34
C GLU A 266 2.76 -2.39 -33.87
N PHE A 267 3.47 -1.57 -33.15
CA PHE A 267 3.79 -0.19 -33.55
C PHE A 267 4.88 -0.11 -34.63
N MET A 268 5.84 -1.03 -34.55
CA MET A 268 6.95 -1.02 -35.49
C MET A 268 6.51 -1.30 -36.95
N ARG A 269 5.52 -2.16 -37.18
CA ARG A 269 4.95 -2.43 -38.48
C ARG A 269 4.40 -1.16 -39.14
N GLN A 270 3.71 -0.32 -38.35
CA GLN A 270 3.18 0.95 -38.84
C GLN A 270 4.30 1.97 -39.09
N ASN A 271 5.23 2.09 -38.14
CA ASN A 271 6.36 3.01 -38.28
C ASN A 271 7.21 2.73 -39.51
N LEU A 272 7.50 1.47 -39.80
CA LEU A 272 8.28 1.07 -41.00
C LEU A 272 7.57 1.36 -42.31
N LYS A 273 6.23 1.34 -42.31
CA LYS A 273 5.41 1.71 -43.45
C LYS A 273 5.44 3.21 -43.71
N ASP A 274 5.30 4.02 -42.67
CA ASP A 274 5.19 5.48 -42.75
C ASP A 274 6.56 6.15 -42.87
N PHE A 275 7.56 5.60 -42.20
CA PHE A 275 8.92 6.11 -42.11
C PHE A 275 9.96 5.03 -42.43
N PRO A 276 10.32 4.84 -43.69
CA PRO A 276 11.25 3.79 -44.08
C PRO A 276 12.59 3.86 -43.36
N CYS A 277 13.09 2.72 -42.88
CA CYS A 277 14.36 2.61 -42.22
C CYS A 277 15.54 2.87 -43.14
N ALA A 278 16.56 3.59 -42.69
CA ALA A 278 17.77 3.88 -43.45
C ALA A 278 18.73 2.69 -43.54
N LEU A 279 18.68 1.75 -42.61
CA LEU A 279 19.49 0.53 -42.59
C LEU A 279 18.82 -0.59 -43.39
N GLY A 280 19.64 -1.42 -44.03
CA GLY A 280 19.17 -2.57 -44.80
C GLY A 280 18.58 -3.67 -43.92
N LYS A 281 17.65 -4.45 -44.46
CA LYS A 281 16.90 -5.51 -43.76
C LYS A 281 17.79 -6.64 -43.21
N GLU A 282 18.98 -6.84 -43.80
CA GLU A 282 19.96 -7.84 -43.37
C GLU A 282 20.49 -7.64 -41.97
N ASN A 283 20.22 -6.49 -41.35
CA ASN A 283 20.67 -6.18 -39.96
C ASN A 283 19.65 -6.55 -38.89
N TYR A 284 18.51 -7.16 -39.28
CA TYR A 284 17.33 -7.29 -38.40
C TYR A 284 16.85 -8.73 -38.19
N ASP A 285 17.71 -9.73 -38.41
CA ASP A 285 17.43 -11.14 -38.12
C ASP A 285 18.42 -11.66 -37.08
N ASN A 286 18.34 -11.16 -35.87
CA ASN A 286 19.29 -11.48 -34.81
C ASN A 286 18.71 -12.44 -33.74
N LEU A 287 17.44 -12.32 -33.43
CA LEU A 287 16.82 -13.07 -32.33
C LEU A 287 16.86 -14.58 -32.53
N ARG A 288 16.71 -15.03 -33.77
CA ARG A 288 16.81 -16.45 -34.17
C ARG A 288 18.18 -17.06 -33.92
N HIS A 289 19.20 -16.24 -33.78
CA HIS A 289 20.60 -16.66 -33.55
C HIS A 289 20.98 -16.66 -32.08
N LEU A 290 20.08 -16.36 -31.17
CA LEU A 290 20.29 -16.43 -29.71
C LEU A 290 20.39 -17.90 -29.28
N GLN A 291 21.54 -18.29 -28.69
CA GLN A 291 21.85 -19.70 -28.44
C GLN A 291 22.06 -20.06 -26.97
N ASP A 292 22.40 -19.11 -26.12
CA ASP A 292 22.66 -19.38 -24.71
C ASP A 292 21.67 -18.59 -23.82
N VAL A 293 20.55 -19.24 -23.53
CA VAL A 293 19.48 -18.69 -22.69
C VAL A 293 19.28 -19.57 -21.47
N THR A 294 19.27 -18.96 -20.30
CA THR A 294 19.03 -19.65 -19.03
C THR A 294 17.93 -18.94 -18.24
N PHE A 295 16.89 -19.66 -17.88
CA PHE A 295 15.86 -19.20 -16.97
C PHE A 295 16.07 -19.83 -15.60
N ILE A 296 16.01 -19.01 -14.55
CA ILE A 296 16.28 -19.45 -13.19
C ILE A 296 15.10 -19.06 -12.30
N SER A 297 14.45 -20.08 -11.75
CA SER A 297 13.44 -19.88 -10.70
C SER A 297 14.11 -19.74 -9.33
N CYS A 298 13.65 -18.81 -8.51
CA CYS A 298 14.09 -18.63 -7.13
C CYS A 298 12.88 -18.44 -6.21
N ASN A 299 13.11 -18.58 -4.89
CA ASN A 299 12.04 -18.48 -3.91
C ASN A 299 11.94 -17.10 -3.24
N THR A 300 12.93 -16.23 -3.41
CA THR A 300 12.96 -14.88 -2.80
C THR A 300 13.73 -13.91 -3.67
N ASP A 301 13.35 -12.65 -3.61
CA ASP A 301 14.04 -11.55 -4.30
C ASP A 301 15.49 -11.40 -3.83
N ASN A 302 15.76 -11.66 -2.55
CA ASN A 302 17.12 -11.64 -2.02
C ASN A 302 18.00 -12.75 -2.63
N ALA A 303 17.45 -13.94 -2.87
CA ALA A 303 18.16 -15.01 -3.58
C ALA A 303 18.44 -14.59 -5.03
N ALA A 304 17.49 -13.97 -5.71
CA ALA A 304 17.70 -13.42 -7.05
C ALA A 304 18.83 -12.38 -7.07
N ALA A 305 18.84 -11.45 -6.14
CA ALA A 305 19.88 -10.41 -6.04
C ALA A 305 21.27 -11.02 -5.76
N ARG A 306 21.35 -11.99 -4.86
CA ARG A 306 22.59 -12.69 -4.53
C ARG A 306 23.15 -13.53 -5.68
N TYR A 307 22.30 -14.00 -6.58
CA TYR A 307 22.73 -14.71 -7.77
C TYR A 307 23.62 -13.84 -8.68
N ALA A 308 23.47 -12.51 -8.63
CA ALA A 308 24.35 -11.60 -9.37
C ALA A 308 25.84 -11.83 -9.03
N HIS A 309 26.17 -12.14 -7.77
CA HIS A 309 27.53 -12.49 -7.36
C HIS A 309 28.06 -13.74 -8.08
N GLN A 310 27.25 -14.79 -8.08
CA GLN A 310 27.62 -16.05 -8.73
C GLN A 310 27.78 -15.88 -10.25
N TRP A 311 26.84 -15.15 -10.88
CA TRP A 311 26.88 -14.89 -12.31
C TRP A 311 28.10 -14.07 -12.71
N LEU A 312 28.45 -13.02 -11.95
CA LEU A 312 29.63 -12.20 -12.20
C LEU A 312 30.94 -12.99 -11.97
N THR A 313 30.97 -13.87 -10.98
CA THR A 313 32.12 -14.75 -10.74
C THR A 313 32.34 -15.70 -11.91
N LEU A 314 31.28 -16.28 -12.45
CA LEU A 314 31.34 -17.13 -13.66
C LEU A 314 31.85 -16.36 -14.89
N LEU A 315 31.45 -15.09 -15.07
CA LEU A 315 31.96 -14.24 -16.14
C LEU A 315 33.44 -13.94 -15.96
N LYS A 316 33.90 -13.73 -14.72
CA LYS A 316 35.31 -13.52 -14.42
C LYS A 316 36.14 -14.74 -14.78
N ASP A 317 35.72 -15.92 -14.35
CA ASP A 317 36.46 -17.18 -14.60
C ASP A 317 36.60 -17.45 -16.10
N LYS A 318 35.67 -16.94 -16.91
CA LYS A 318 35.71 -16.97 -18.37
C LYS A 318 36.43 -15.79 -19.01
N ASN A 319 37.04 -14.86 -18.23
CA ASN A 319 37.65 -13.59 -18.69
C ASN A 319 36.68 -12.68 -19.49
N LEU A 320 35.39 -12.70 -19.15
CA LEU A 320 34.32 -11.97 -19.82
C LEU A 320 33.82 -10.76 -19.04
N LEU A 321 34.41 -10.44 -17.86
CA LEU A 321 34.06 -9.23 -17.13
C LEU A 321 34.40 -7.97 -17.94
N PRO A 322 33.58 -6.90 -17.85
CA PRO A 322 33.87 -5.64 -18.52
C PRO A 322 35.21 -5.07 -18.08
N VAL A 323 36.11 -4.91 -19.03
CA VAL A 323 37.38 -4.21 -18.84
C VAL A 323 37.18 -2.71 -19.10
N LYS A 324 38.03 -1.86 -18.60
CA LYS A 324 37.98 -0.41 -18.78
C LYS A 324 37.75 -0.03 -20.27
N GLY A 325 36.64 0.60 -20.57
CA GLY A 325 36.21 0.97 -21.92
C GLY A 325 35.24 0.00 -22.64
N GLU A 326 34.90 -1.17 -22.05
CA GLU A 326 34.04 -2.17 -22.68
C GLU A 326 32.70 -2.32 -21.92
N ALA A 327 32.00 -1.21 -21.70
CA ALA A 327 30.72 -1.16 -20.97
C ALA A 327 29.61 -2.09 -21.50
N ARG A 328 29.80 -2.66 -22.69
CA ARG A 328 28.80 -3.48 -23.40
C ARG A 328 28.92 -4.97 -23.16
N ARG A 329 29.93 -5.43 -22.47
CA ARG A 329 30.10 -6.86 -22.24
C ARG A 329 29.16 -7.41 -21.21
N GLY A 330 28.91 -6.72 -20.11
CA GLY A 330 28.06 -7.24 -19.04
C GLY A 330 27.05 -6.22 -18.52
N SER A 331 25.82 -6.65 -18.36
CA SER A 331 24.77 -5.83 -17.76
C SER A 331 23.93 -6.62 -16.75
N VAL A 332 23.50 -5.96 -15.70
CA VAL A 332 22.47 -6.44 -14.75
C VAL A 332 21.27 -5.53 -14.91
N ILE A 333 20.18 -6.11 -15.40
CA ILE A 333 18.93 -5.41 -15.66
C ILE A 333 17.94 -5.73 -14.54
N LEU A 334 17.45 -4.71 -13.88
CA LEU A 334 16.49 -4.83 -12.80
C LEU A 334 15.08 -4.52 -13.30
N CYS A 335 14.23 -5.55 -13.38
CA CYS A 335 12.81 -5.34 -13.66
C CYS A 335 12.11 -4.76 -12.43
N ASN A 336 12.57 -5.15 -11.23
CA ASN A 336 12.23 -4.54 -9.96
C ASN A 336 13.41 -3.66 -9.48
N GLU A 337 13.26 -2.35 -9.58
CA GLU A 337 14.31 -1.39 -9.22
C GLU A 337 14.64 -1.39 -7.72
N ASN A 338 13.72 -1.88 -6.86
CA ASN A 338 13.95 -2.01 -5.43
C ASN A 338 15.08 -3.02 -5.09
N LEU A 339 15.48 -3.86 -6.05
CA LEU A 339 16.62 -4.78 -5.87
C LEU A 339 17.99 -4.11 -6.04
N LEU A 340 18.04 -2.81 -6.35
CA LEU A 340 19.30 -2.11 -6.53
C LEU A 340 20.26 -2.30 -5.34
N GLN A 341 19.81 -2.01 -4.13
CA GLN A 341 20.61 -2.13 -2.92
C GLN A 341 21.10 -3.57 -2.66
N PRO A 342 20.24 -4.60 -2.61
CA PRO A 342 20.65 -5.98 -2.49
C PRO A 342 21.66 -6.43 -3.55
N VAL A 343 21.50 -5.98 -4.79
CA VAL A 343 22.43 -6.29 -5.89
C VAL A 343 23.78 -5.62 -5.66
N LEU A 344 23.82 -4.34 -5.32
CA LEU A 344 25.07 -3.62 -5.04
C LEU A 344 25.88 -4.28 -3.92
N HIS A 345 25.21 -4.67 -2.84
CA HIS A 345 25.84 -5.40 -1.73
C HIS A 345 26.28 -6.83 -2.10
N SER A 346 25.75 -7.37 -3.17
CA SER A 346 26.10 -8.72 -3.66
C SER A 346 27.22 -8.71 -4.70
N LEU A 347 27.68 -7.53 -5.15
CA LEU A 347 28.74 -7.45 -6.15
C LEU A 347 30.08 -7.98 -5.60
N PRO A 348 30.82 -8.80 -6.38
CA PRO A 348 32.14 -9.25 -5.97
C PRO A 348 33.14 -8.09 -5.98
N GLN A 349 34.08 -8.08 -5.01
CA GLN A 349 35.11 -7.03 -4.85
C GLN A 349 35.97 -6.79 -6.11
N GLN A 350 36.00 -7.75 -7.03
CA GLN A 350 36.76 -7.66 -8.26
C GLN A 350 36.08 -6.81 -9.36
N VAL A 351 34.85 -6.39 -9.15
CA VAL A 351 34.15 -5.45 -10.03
C VAL A 351 34.57 -4.04 -9.62
N GLU A 352 35.60 -3.50 -10.29
CA GLU A 352 36.19 -2.23 -9.91
C GLU A 352 35.29 -1.02 -10.24
N LYS A 353 34.52 -1.11 -11.32
CA LYS A 353 33.68 0.00 -11.79
C LYS A 353 32.27 -0.48 -12.13
N VAL A 354 31.29 0.19 -11.54
CA VAL A 354 29.88 -0.05 -11.78
C VAL A 354 29.24 1.27 -12.20
N ASN A 355 28.51 1.24 -13.30
CA ASN A 355 27.66 2.36 -13.69
C ASN A 355 26.22 2.04 -13.34
N ILE A 356 25.64 2.81 -12.43
CA ILE A 356 24.26 2.68 -12.01
C ILE A 356 23.46 3.77 -12.73
N THR A 357 22.45 3.35 -13.44
CA THR A 357 21.68 4.27 -14.28
C THR A 357 20.34 4.66 -13.69
N MET A 358 19.84 3.84 -12.77
CA MET A 358 18.68 4.16 -11.96
C MET A 358 19.08 5.17 -10.89
N GLY A 359 18.22 6.13 -10.58
CA GLY A 359 18.45 6.99 -9.45
C GLY A 359 18.32 6.23 -8.13
N PHE A 360 19.05 6.62 -7.11
CA PHE A 360 18.82 6.17 -5.74
C PHE A 360 17.50 6.77 -5.26
N PRO A 361 16.49 5.93 -4.88
CA PRO A 361 15.23 6.46 -4.41
C PRO A 361 15.43 7.33 -3.16
N LEU A 362 14.85 8.52 -3.16
CA LEU A 362 14.95 9.42 -2.00
C LEU A 362 14.32 8.78 -0.74
N THR A 363 13.37 7.87 -0.92
CA THR A 363 12.73 7.10 0.16
C THR A 363 13.71 6.22 0.95
N ASP A 364 14.80 5.80 0.32
CA ASP A 364 15.81 4.95 0.95
C ASP A 364 16.88 5.77 1.70
N ALA A 365 16.84 7.09 1.55
CA ALA A 365 17.73 7.98 2.28
C ALA A 365 17.14 8.29 3.68
N PRO A 366 17.97 8.30 4.74
CA PRO A 366 17.52 8.59 6.09
C PRO A 366 16.79 9.94 6.24
N ILE A 367 17.12 10.94 5.40
CA ILE A 367 16.46 12.24 5.44
C ILE A 367 14.96 12.17 5.16
N TYR A 368 14.50 11.23 4.30
CA TYR A 368 13.09 11.04 4.03
C TYR A 368 12.34 10.59 5.30
N SER A 369 12.82 9.52 5.95
CA SER A 369 12.21 9.02 7.16
C SER A 369 12.25 10.04 8.30
N PHE A 370 13.30 10.84 8.37
CA PHE A 370 13.43 11.93 9.35
C PHE A 370 12.38 13.03 9.14
N VAL A 371 12.25 13.53 7.92
CA VAL A 371 11.24 14.56 7.58
C VAL A 371 9.83 14.04 7.82
N MET A 372 9.55 12.78 7.45
CA MET A 372 8.24 12.17 7.70
C MET A 372 7.96 11.97 9.19
N ALA A 373 8.96 11.61 9.99
CA ALA A 373 8.83 11.51 11.44
C ALA A 373 8.56 12.87 12.10
N LEU A 374 9.30 13.92 11.70
CA LEU A 374 9.06 15.30 12.16
C LEU A 374 7.67 15.79 11.76
N LEU A 375 7.26 15.54 10.53
CA LEU A 375 5.95 15.93 10.03
C LEU A 375 4.84 15.24 10.83
N SER A 376 4.97 13.93 11.10
CA SER A 376 4.01 13.20 11.93
C SER A 376 4.02 13.67 13.39
N LEU A 377 5.18 14.01 13.95
CA LEU A 377 5.31 14.59 15.29
C LEU A 377 4.53 15.90 15.40
N GLN A 378 4.63 16.76 14.38
CA GLN A 378 4.00 18.07 14.36
C GLN A 378 2.49 18.01 14.09
N THR A 379 2.01 17.05 13.28
CA THR A 379 0.59 16.95 12.89
C THR A 379 -0.20 16.04 13.83
N ASP A 380 0.18 14.78 13.91
CA ASP A 380 -0.56 13.75 14.67
C ASP A 380 -0.01 13.58 16.08
N GLY A 381 1.26 13.94 16.30
CA GLY A 381 1.97 13.76 17.56
C GLY A 381 1.75 14.86 18.59
N PHE A 382 1.11 15.98 18.26
CA PHE A 382 0.85 17.06 19.19
C PHE A 382 -0.61 17.11 19.61
N ASP A 383 -0.85 17.04 20.90
CA ASP A 383 -2.18 17.15 21.49
C ASP A 383 -2.49 18.62 21.78
N LEU A 384 -3.36 19.22 20.95
CA LEU A 384 -3.77 20.63 21.08
C LEU A 384 -4.52 20.92 22.39
N THR A 385 -5.20 19.92 22.96
CA THR A 385 -5.97 20.08 24.20
C THR A 385 -5.05 20.09 25.41
N GLN A 386 -4.05 19.20 25.44
CA GLN A 386 -3.11 19.06 26.55
C GLN A 386 -1.81 19.86 26.32
N GLN A 387 -1.64 20.50 25.15
CA GLN A 387 -0.46 21.30 24.77
C GLN A 387 0.85 20.52 24.97
N ARG A 388 0.86 19.24 24.60
CA ARG A 388 2.03 18.36 24.73
C ARG A 388 2.19 17.40 23.57
N PHE A 389 3.42 16.98 23.33
CA PHE A 389 3.71 15.92 22.38
C PHE A 389 3.38 14.54 22.97
N ARG A 390 2.85 13.66 22.12
CA ARG A 390 2.57 12.25 22.46
C ARG A 390 3.87 11.47 22.40
N HIS A 391 4.16 10.75 23.49
CA HIS A 391 5.42 10.03 23.68
C HIS A 391 5.82 9.07 22.52
N PRO A 392 4.92 8.29 21.89
CA PRO A 392 5.29 7.41 20.78
C PRO A 392 5.92 8.17 19.60
N PHE A 393 5.38 9.34 19.24
CA PHE A 393 5.92 10.16 18.13
C PHE A 393 7.27 10.79 18.51
N VAL A 394 7.45 11.19 19.77
CA VAL A 394 8.73 11.69 20.27
C VAL A 394 9.80 10.61 20.18
N GLN A 395 9.48 9.36 20.57
CA GLN A 395 10.41 8.24 20.50
C GLN A 395 10.87 7.96 19.07
N VAL A 396 9.97 8.02 18.07
CA VAL A 396 10.33 7.78 16.66
C VAL A 396 11.38 8.79 16.20
N VAL A 397 11.24 10.08 16.54
CA VAL A 397 12.23 11.10 16.19
C VAL A 397 13.52 10.92 17.01
N GLN A 398 13.40 10.68 18.31
CA GLN A 398 14.55 10.54 19.21
C GLN A 398 15.50 9.39 18.85
N HIS A 399 14.94 8.27 18.35
CA HIS A 399 15.72 7.10 17.92
C HIS A 399 16.19 7.19 16.46
N HIS A 400 15.84 8.25 15.74
CA HIS A 400 16.29 8.43 14.38
C HIS A 400 17.79 8.76 14.30
N VAL A 401 18.49 8.26 13.28
CA VAL A 401 19.95 8.44 13.11
C VAL A 401 20.41 9.90 13.05
N TYR A 402 19.52 10.83 12.69
CA TYR A 402 19.81 12.27 12.63
C TYR A 402 19.46 13.02 13.93
N ALA A 403 18.74 12.40 14.85
CA ALA A 403 18.40 13.06 16.11
C ALA A 403 19.63 13.51 16.94
N PRO A 404 20.72 12.70 17.04
CA PRO A 404 21.92 13.12 17.75
C PRO A 404 22.67 14.31 17.13
N LEU A 405 22.35 14.68 15.88
CA LEU A 405 22.93 15.83 15.20
C LEU A 405 22.25 17.15 15.58
N LEU A 406 21.14 17.08 16.29
CA LEU A 406 20.30 18.22 16.66
C LEU A 406 20.08 18.24 18.18
N GLU A 407 19.94 19.44 18.74
CA GLU A 407 19.51 19.59 20.12
C GLU A 407 18.02 19.28 20.25
N GLU A 408 17.62 18.60 21.34
CA GLU A 408 16.24 18.19 21.54
C GLU A 408 15.25 19.38 21.51
N GLU A 409 15.61 20.50 22.06
CA GLU A 409 14.81 21.74 22.06
C GLU A 409 14.54 22.28 20.65
N GLN A 410 15.37 21.94 19.66
CA GLN A 410 15.22 22.41 18.28
C GLN A 410 14.10 21.67 17.54
N TRP A 411 14.00 20.34 17.71
CA TRP A 411 12.99 19.56 17.02
C TRP A 411 11.73 19.28 17.87
N LEU A 412 11.82 19.35 19.22
CA LEU A 412 10.70 19.15 20.13
C LEU A 412 9.96 20.48 20.42
N ARG A 413 9.66 21.26 19.41
CA ARG A 413 8.85 22.48 19.49
C ARG A 413 7.68 22.42 18.54
N TYR A 414 6.48 22.84 18.97
CA TYR A 414 5.30 22.86 18.11
C TYR A 414 5.34 24.02 17.12
N GLN A 415 5.24 23.73 15.84
CA GLN A 415 5.29 24.69 14.73
C GLN A 415 4.23 24.43 13.64
N ALA A 416 3.29 23.53 13.89
CA ALA A 416 2.23 23.21 12.93
C ALA A 416 0.97 24.09 13.15
N THR A 417 1.11 25.37 13.41
CA THR A 417 -0.01 26.31 13.50
C THR A 417 -0.60 26.58 12.12
N ASP A 418 0.26 26.65 11.11
CA ASP A 418 -0.10 26.75 9.69
C ASP A 418 0.97 26.06 8.82
N ASN A 419 0.66 25.87 7.53
CA ASN A 419 1.54 25.19 6.60
C ASN A 419 2.86 25.92 6.36
N MET A 420 2.86 27.25 6.45
CA MET A 420 4.04 28.08 6.23
C MET A 420 5.06 27.86 7.36
N GLN A 421 4.60 27.91 8.62
CA GLN A 421 5.45 27.69 9.79
C GLN A 421 5.94 26.24 9.84
N LEU A 422 5.08 25.27 9.51
CA LEU A 422 5.43 23.85 9.44
C LEU A 422 6.53 23.59 8.39
N LEU A 423 6.39 24.13 7.20
CA LEU A 423 7.38 24.01 6.13
C LEU A 423 8.70 24.71 6.49
N ALA A 424 8.65 25.91 7.07
CA ALA A 424 9.84 26.63 7.53
C ALA A 424 10.59 25.84 8.61
N TYR A 425 9.86 25.23 9.54
CA TYR A 425 10.44 24.34 10.55
C TYR A 425 11.12 23.12 9.91
N LEU A 426 10.47 22.43 8.97
CA LEU A 426 11.06 21.28 8.30
C LEU A 426 12.32 21.67 7.52
N ILE A 427 12.31 22.82 6.84
CA ILE A 427 13.47 23.35 6.12
C ILE A 427 14.62 23.59 7.09
N GLU A 428 14.38 24.27 8.21
CA GLU A 428 15.40 24.51 9.24
C GLU A 428 16.05 23.22 9.75
N MET A 429 15.24 22.17 10.01
CA MET A 429 15.77 20.89 10.47
C MET A 429 16.64 20.22 9.39
N VAL A 430 16.20 20.26 8.13
CA VAL A 430 16.97 19.72 7.01
C VAL A 430 18.28 20.49 6.80
N GLU A 431 18.27 21.82 6.93
CA GLU A 431 19.47 22.67 6.82
C GLU A 431 20.50 22.34 7.91
N LYS A 432 20.05 22.18 9.16
CA LYS A 432 20.95 21.82 10.27
C LYS A 432 21.62 20.47 10.07
N VAL A 433 20.84 19.47 9.58
CA VAL A 433 21.43 18.18 9.20
C VAL A 433 22.42 18.36 8.04
N GLY A 434 22.07 19.20 7.05
CA GLY A 434 22.92 19.50 5.90
C GLY A 434 24.26 20.16 6.31
N VAL A 435 24.25 21.07 7.26
CA VAL A 435 25.48 21.73 7.79
C VAL A 435 26.43 20.68 8.35
N HIS A 436 25.94 19.75 9.14
CA HIS A 436 26.77 18.66 9.69
C HIS A 436 27.45 17.83 8.60
N PHE A 437 26.71 17.46 7.55
CA PHE A 437 27.28 16.70 6.43
C PHE A 437 28.23 17.53 5.56
N SER A 438 28.08 18.84 5.52
CA SER A 438 29.01 19.74 4.77
C SER A 438 30.39 19.88 5.40
N GLU A 439 30.54 19.52 6.68
CA GLU A 439 31.82 19.55 7.40
C GLU A 439 32.72 18.35 7.11
N ILE A 440 32.15 17.29 6.46
CA ILE A 440 32.89 16.07 6.08
C ILE A 440 33.85 16.40 4.91
N GLN A 441 35.16 16.37 5.15
CA GLN A 441 36.15 16.75 4.13
C GLN A 441 36.25 15.76 2.96
N GLU A 442 36.14 14.46 3.23
CA GLU A 442 36.20 13.40 2.20
C GLU A 442 35.02 12.45 2.37
N PRO A 443 33.83 12.85 1.87
CA PRO A 443 32.65 12.02 2.01
C PRO A 443 32.77 10.72 1.19
N ASN A 444 32.44 9.59 1.79
CA ASN A 444 32.30 8.32 1.08
C ASN A 444 31.11 8.34 0.12
N VAL A 445 30.94 7.29 -0.71
CA VAL A 445 29.89 7.23 -1.74
C VAL A 445 28.46 7.36 -1.15
N TYR A 446 28.22 6.77 0.02
CA TYR A 446 26.91 6.87 0.68
C TYR A 446 26.69 8.27 1.28
N GLU A 447 27.72 8.87 1.87
CA GLU A 447 27.63 10.24 2.38
C GLU A 447 27.38 11.25 1.26
N GLN A 448 27.99 11.06 0.08
CA GLN A 448 27.68 11.87 -1.10
C GLN A 448 26.21 11.74 -1.53
N LEU A 449 25.67 10.52 -1.52
CA LEU A 449 24.24 10.29 -1.81
C LEU A 449 23.34 10.94 -0.76
N TYR A 450 23.69 10.90 0.52
CA TYR A 450 22.93 11.53 1.58
C TYR A 450 22.98 13.05 1.51
N ILE A 451 24.11 13.65 1.16
CA ILE A 451 24.23 15.09 0.90
C ILE A 451 23.29 15.52 -0.23
N GLU A 452 23.30 14.77 -1.33
CA GLU A 452 22.39 15.05 -2.46
C GLU A 452 20.92 14.83 -2.07
N ALA A 453 20.62 13.80 -1.26
CA ALA A 453 19.29 13.55 -0.72
C ALA A 453 18.78 14.72 0.13
N ILE A 454 19.62 15.24 1.00
CA ILE A 454 19.33 16.40 1.84
C ILE A 454 19.05 17.62 0.97
N PHE A 455 19.89 17.87 -0.05
CA PHE A 455 19.71 18.97 -0.99
C PHE A 455 18.40 18.87 -1.78
N GLN A 456 18.07 17.70 -2.32
CA GLN A 456 16.82 17.49 -3.06
C GLN A 456 15.60 17.65 -2.15
N THR A 457 15.67 17.16 -0.91
CA THR A 457 14.61 17.32 0.09
C THR A 457 14.41 18.81 0.43
N HIS A 458 15.50 19.54 0.69
CA HIS A 458 15.44 20.98 0.93
C HIS A 458 14.80 21.73 -0.25
N ARG A 459 15.18 21.39 -1.48
CA ARG A 459 14.61 22.00 -2.69
C ARG A 459 13.11 21.78 -2.81
N ILE A 460 12.64 20.56 -2.50
CA ILE A 460 11.19 20.25 -2.55
C ILE A 460 10.45 21.02 -1.47
N LEU A 461 10.94 21.03 -0.24
CA LEU A 461 10.30 21.78 0.86
C LEU A 461 10.26 23.29 0.58
N THR A 462 11.37 23.86 0.09
CA THR A 462 11.44 25.29 -0.30
C THR A 462 10.46 25.61 -1.42
N LYS A 463 10.28 24.73 -2.40
CA LYS A 463 9.27 24.89 -3.44
C LYS A 463 7.86 24.94 -2.86
N PHE A 464 7.51 24.06 -1.93
CA PHE A 464 6.20 24.11 -1.26
C PHE A 464 6.02 25.39 -0.44
N LEU A 465 7.05 25.83 0.26
CA LEU A 465 7.00 27.09 0.99
C LEU A 465 6.73 28.27 0.04
N GLN A 466 7.41 28.33 -1.10
CA GLN A 466 7.17 29.35 -2.12
C GLN A 466 5.75 29.30 -2.69
N LEU A 467 5.20 28.09 -2.90
CA LEU A 467 3.81 27.92 -3.36
C LEU A 467 2.78 28.41 -2.31
N THR A 468 3.08 28.20 -1.03
CA THR A 468 2.22 28.62 0.08
C THR A 468 2.29 30.15 0.30
N CYS A 469 3.45 30.79 0.04
CA CYS A 469 3.69 32.22 0.26
C CYS A 469 3.39 33.10 -0.95
N ARG A 470 2.83 32.59 -2.05
CA ARG A 470 2.54 33.38 -3.26
C ARG A 470 1.45 34.42 -3.01
N ASP A 471 1.65 35.65 -3.51
CA ASP A 471 0.66 36.72 -3.44
C ASP A 471 -0.60 36.43 -4.29
N LYS A 472 -0.40 35.71 -5.41
CA LYS A 472 -1.48 35.27 -6.29
C LYS A 472 -1.60 33.75 -6.22
N ASN A 473 -2.78 33.24 -5.86
CA ASN A 473 -3.13 31.84 -5.80
C ASN A 473 -2.22 31.02 -4.82
N PRO A 474 -2.18 31.41 -3.52
CA PRO A 474 -1.43 30.64 -2.54
C PRO A 474 -1.98 29.21 -2.44
N LEU A 475 -1.10 28.23 -2.22
CA LEU A 475 -1.50 26.85 -1.96
C LEU A 475 -2.05 26.74 -0.53
N VAL A 476 -3.36 26.81 -0.39
CA VAL A 476 -4.07 26.65 0.89
C VAL A 476 -4.65 25.26 0.96
N VAL A 477 -4.02 24.38 1.73
CA VAL A 477 -4.42 22.98 1.93
C VAL A 477 -4.33 22.63 3.42
N GLN A 478 -5.03 21.57 3.85
CA GLN A 478 -4.90 21.04 5.21
C GLN A 478 -3.56 20.31 5.40
N HIS A 479 -3.08 20.17 6.63
CA HIS A 479 -1.83 19.46 6.94
C HIS A 479 -1.80 18.02 6.39
N ILE A 480 -2.92 17.31 6.42
CA ILE A 480 -3.03 15.95 5.88
C ILE A 480 -2.78 15.91 4.37
N THR A 481 -3.27 16.89 3.62
CA THR A 481 -3.02 17.00 2.18
C THR A 481 -1.59 17.45 1.90
N LEU A 482 -1.07 18.42 2.65
CA LEU A 482 0.34 18.80 2.55
C LEU A 482 1.25 17.59 2.75
N ARG A 483 0.98 16.78 3.78
CA ARG A 483 1.73 15.53 4.04
C ARG A 483 1.66 14.57 2.85
N ARG A 484 0.47 14.37 2.27
CA ARG A 484 0.29 13.51 1.10
C ARG A 484 1.06 14.02 -0.11
N LEU A 485 1.00 15.32 -0.39
CA LEU A 485 1.70 15.94 -1.50
C LEU A 485 3.22 15.85 -1.34
N LEU A 486 3.73 16.18 -0.16
CA LEU A 486 5.15 16.05 0.18
C LEU A 486 5.60 14.61 -0.01
N ARG A 487 4.84 13.64 0.54
CA ARG A 487 5.14 12.22 0.38
C ARG A 487 5.18 11.82 -1.10
N THR A 488 4.18 12.20 -1.89
CA THR A 488 4.12 11.87 -3.32
C THR A 488 5.35 12.39 -4.06
N LEU A 489 5.74 13.65 -3.86
CA LEU A 489 6.90 14.22 -4.52
C LEU A 489 8.23 13.63 -4.01
N LEU A 490 8.37 13.43 -2.71
CA LEU A 490 9.57 12.81 -2.14
C LEU A 490 9.73 11.36 -2.64
N CYS A 491 8.63 10.59 -2.72
CA CYS A 491 8.64 9.22 -3.24
C CYS A 491 8.93 9.14 -4.74
N SER A 492 8.54 10.14 -5.52
CA SER A 492 8.82 10.18 -6.97
C SER A 492 10.21 10.72 -7.32
N THR A 493 10.94 11.24 -6.31
CA THR A 493 12.25 11.83 -6.52
C THR A 493 13.33 10.76 -6.39
N SER A 494 14.22 10.71 -7.39
CA SER A 494 15.40 9.86 -7.38
C SER A 494 16.68 10.70 -7.50
N ILE A 495 17.73 10.26 -6.82
CA ILE A 495 19.02 10.92 -6.76
C ILE A 495 19.92 10.26 -7.80
N PRO A 496 20.45 11.01 -8.79
CA PRO A 496 21.31 10.42 -9.78
C PRO A 496 22.66 10.00 -9.15
N PHE A 497 23.12 8.80 -9.47
CA PHE A 497 24.49 8.41 -9.14
C PHE A 497 25.47 9.15 -10.05
N HIS A 498 26.52 9.71 -9.46
CA HIS A 498 27.61 10.33 -10.21
C HIS A 498 28.59 9.24 -10.64
N GLY A 499 28.74 9.03 -11.94
CA GLY A 499 29.63 8.02 -12.51
C GLY A 499 29.92 8.28 -13.98
N GLU A 500 30.93 7.59 -14.53
CA GLU A 500 31.25 7.62 -15.96
C GLU A 500 30.28 6.68 -16.72
N PRO A 501 29.27 7.18 -17.47
CA PRO A 501 28.17 6.38 -17.98
C PRO A 501 28.55 5.23 -18.92
N ALA A 502 29.72 5.28 -19.54
CA ALA A 502 30.15 4.35 -20.56
C ALA A 502 31.21 3.35 -20.08
N HIS A 503 31.48 3.26 -18.79
CA HIS A 503 32.54 2.39 -18.25
C HIS A 503 32.04 1.40 -17.22
N GLY A 504 32.61 0.19 -17.19
CA GLY A 504 32.34 -0.83 -16.20
C GLY A 504 31.04 -1.63 -16.40
N LEU A 505 30.65 -2.38 -15.35
CA LEU A 505 29.40 -3.13 -15.32
C LEU A 505 28.21 -2.17 -15.33
N GLN A 506 27.25 -2.42 -16.21
CA GLN A 506 26.04 -1.61 -16.29
C GLN A 506 24.94 -2.22 -15.41
N VAL A 507 24.46 -1.49 -14.40
CA VAL A 507 23.30 -1.86 -13.59
C VAL A 507 22.18 -0.85 -13.90
N MET A 508 21.08 -1.34 -14.51
CA MET A 508 20.04 -0.45 -15.06
C MET A 508 18.65 -1.05 -15.03
N GLY A 509 17.64 -0.20 -15.05
CA GLY A 509 16.25 -0.61 -15.26
C GLY A 509 15.96 -0.93 -16.74
N VAL A 510 14.83 -1.56 -17.00
CA VAL A 510 14.45 -1.96 -18.37
C VAL A 510 14.32 -0.76 -19.32
N LEU A 511 13.77 0.36 -18.82
CA LEU A 511 13.52 1.55 -19.66
C LEU A 511 14.80 2.30 -20.03
N GLU A 512 15.85 2.20 -19.22
CA GLU A 512 17.15 2.83 -19.46
C GLU A 512 17.98 2.11 -20.53
N THR A 513 17.60 0.89 -20.89
CA THR A 513 18.30 0.06 -21.89
C THR A 513 17.97 0.43 -23.33
N ARG A 514 17.12 1.43 -23.56
CA ARG A 514 16.71 1.86 -24.91
C ARG A 514 17.92 2.16 -25.78
N CYS A 515 17.94 1.61 -26.99
CA CYS A 515 19.01 1.71 -27.96
C CYS A 515 20.35 1.06 -27.54
N LEU A 516 20.43 0.40 -26.40
CA LEU A 516 21.65 -0.25 -25.90
C LEU A 516 21.57 -1.76 -26.10
N ASP A 517 22.71 -2.36 -26.45
CA ASP A 517 22.86 -3.80 -26.62
C ASP A 517 24.00 -4.31 -25.75
N PHE A 518 23.83 -5.52 -25.18
CA PHE A 518 24.78 -6.15 -24.27
C PHE A 518 25.03 -7.61 -24.68
N SER A 519 26.30 -8.05 -24.68
CA SER A 519 26.62 -9.43 -25.04
C SER A 519 26.26 -10.41 -23.90
N HIS A 520 26.46 -10.00 -22.65
CA HIS A 520 26.14 -10.81 -21.47
C HIS A 520 25.12 -10.06 -20.62
N MET A 521 23.97 -10.67 -20.39
CA MET A 521 22.87 -10.01 -19.68
C MET A 521 22.30 -10.89 -18.58
N LEU A 522 22.20 -10.33 -17.40
CA LEU A 522 21.44 -10.87 -16.28
C LEU A 522 20.20 -9.98 -16.05
N MET A 523 19.02 -10.54 -16.21
CA MET A 523 17.76 -9.86 -15.87
C MET A 523 17.21 -10.44 -14.58
N LEU A 524 16.89 -9.58 -13.61
CA LEU A 524 16.35 -9.97 -12.31
C LEU A 524 14.89 -9.56 -12.17
N SER A 525 14.10 -10.37 -11.47
CA SER A 525 12.66 -10.20 -11.27
C SER A 525 11.86 -10.15 -12.57
N VAL A 526 12.14 -11.10 -13.47
CA VAL A 526 11.39 -11.23 -14.75
C VAL A 526 10.09 -11.98 -14.50
N GLU A 527 9.19 -11.35 -13.77
CA GLU A 527 7.94 -11.94 -13.31
C GLU A 527 6.72 -11.12 -13.70
N GLU A 528 5.57 -11.76 -13.71
CA GLU A 528 4.30 -11.12 -14.04
C GLU A 528 3.99 -10.00 -13.05
N GLY A 529 3.59 -8.84 -13.57
CA GLY A 529 3.38 -7.64 -12.77
C GLY A 529 4.60 -6.74 -12.61
N MET A 530 5.83 -7.26 -12.82
CA MET A 530 7.06 -6.47 -12.90
C MET A 530 7.49 -6.26 -14.35
N LEU A 531 7.40 -7.28 -15.18
CA LEU A 531 7.62 -7.21 -16.63
C LEU A 531 6.62 -8.13 -17.36
N PRO A 532 5.52 -7.61 -17.93
CA PRO A 532 5.11 -6.19 -17.97
C PRO A 532 4.71 -5.64 -16.60
N LYS A 533 5.00 -4.36 -16.38
CA LYS A 533 4.60 -3.68 -15.13
C LYS A 533 3.08 -3.51 -15.11
N ASN A 534 2.47 -3.92 -14.02
CA ASN A 534 1.02 -3.83 -13.82
C ASN A 534 0.66 -2.38 -13.45
N THR A 535 0.59 -1.50 -14.44
CA THR A 535 0.16 -0.12 -14.26
C THR A 535 -1.32 -0.01 -14.57
N GLN A 536 -2.17 -0.12 -13.55
CA GLN A 536 -3.52 0.40 -13.64
C GLN A 536 -3.41 1.94 -13.69
N GLY A 537 -3.44 2.50 -14.88
CA GLY A 537 -3.53 3.95 -15.03
C GLY A 537 -4.90 4.40 -14.56
N ASN A 538 -4.94 5.20 -13.51
CA ASN A 538 -6.16 5.89 -13.13
C ASN A 538 -6.51 6.88 -14.25
N THR A 539 -7.65 6.70 -14.87
CA THR A 539 -8.20 7.59 -15.91
C THR A 539 -9.70 7.74 -15.68
N MET A 540 -10.23 8.90 -15.98
CA MET A 540 -11.67 9.13 -15.97
C MET A 540 -12.32 8.68 -17.29
N ILE A 541 -11.53 8.57 -18.37
CA ILE A 541 -12.03 8.19 -19.68
C ILE A 541 -12.13 6.66 -19.75
N PRO A 542 -13.33 6.09 -19.93
CA PRO A 542 -13.54 4.65 -20.04
C PRO A 542 -12.70 4.02 -21.15
N ALA A 543 -12.33 2.74 -20.96
CA ALA A 543 -11.45 2.02 -21.89
C ALA A 543 -11.98 1.97 -23.32
N ASP A 544 -13.28 1.77 -23.48
CA ASP A 544 -13.94 1.70 -24.80
C ASP A 544 -13.88 3.06 -25.53
N ILE A 545 -14.05 4.16 -24.80
CA ILE A 545 -13.91 5.50 -25.34
C ILE A 545 -12.44 5.77 -25.72
N ARG A 546 -11.50 5.34 -24.87
CA ARG A 546 -10.07 5.46 -25.18
C ARG A 546 -9.71 4.73 -26.47
N GLU A 547 -10.24 3.53 -26.66
CA GLU A 547 -10.02 2.74 -27.88
C GLU A 547 -10.66 3.41 -29.10
N ALA A 548 -11.90 3.88 -28.99
CA ALA A 548 -12.63 4.55 -30.07
C ALA A 548 -11.95 5.84 -30.56
N PHE A 549 -11.28 6.59 -29.68
CA PHE A 549 -10.59 7.83 -30.02
C PHE A 549 -9.06 7.69 -30.13
N GLY A 550 -8.54 6.47 -30.18
CA GLY A 550 -7.11 6.20 -30.41
C GLY A 550 -6.20 6.56 -29.24
N LEU A 551 -6.76 6.72 -28.00
CA LEU A 551 -5.96 7.01 -26.81
C LEU A 551 -5.24 5.76 -26.33
N THR A 552 -4.20 5.93 -25.49
CA THR A 552 -3.43 4.81 -24.95
C THR A 552 -4.31 3.85 -24.13
N THR A 553 -4.32 2.57 -24.48
CA THR A 553 -5.05 1.49 -23.78
C THR A 553 -4.11 0.56 -23.02
N PRO A 554 -4.60 -0.27 -22.10
CA PRO A 554 -3.78 -1.29 -21.43
C PRO A 554 -3.09 -2.26 -22.42
N ARG A 555 -3.75 -2.60 -23.53
CA ARG A 555 -3.18 -3.45 -24.61
C ARG A 555 -1.94 -2.79 -25.23
N HIS A 556 -2.01 -1.51 -25.56
CA HIS A 556 -0.88 -0.76 -26.10
C HIS A 556 0.31 -0.78 -25.14
N ARG A 557 0.07 -0.69 -23.81
CA ARG A 557 1.13 -0.76 -22.80
C ARG A 557 1.83 -2.12 -22.79
N ILE A 558 1.06 -3.22 -22.90
CA ILE A 558 1.64 -4.57 -23.01
C ILE A 558 2.53 -4.68 -24.24
N ALA A 559 2.07 -4.22 -25.40
CA ALA A 559 2.84 -4.21 -26.64
C ALA A 559 4.16 -3.41 -26.50
N VAL A 560 4.13 -2.28 -25.77
CA VAL A 560 5.33 -1.49 -25.47
C VAL A 560 6.34 -2.26 -24.63
N PHE A 561 5.90 -2.93 -23.56
CA PHE A 561 6.80 -3.74 -22.72
C PHE A 561 7.30 -4.98 -23.46
N SER A 562 6.47 -5.61 -24.29
CA SER A 562 6.84 -6.70 -25.18
C SER A 562 7.98 -6.28 -26.12
N TYR A 563 7.84 -5.13 -26.78
CA TYR A 563 8.90 -4.58 -27.60
C TYR A 563 10.18 -4.32 -26.80
N TYR A 564 10.12 -3.69 -25.63
CA TYR A 564 11.33 -3.43 -24.85
C TYR A 564 12.04 -4.72 -24.44
N PHE A 565 11.30 -5.77 -24.10
CA PHE A 565 11.88 -7.06 -23.76
C PHE A 565 12.55 -7.70 -24.97
N TYR A 566 11.83 -7.91 -26.08
CA TYR A 566 12.38 -8.58 -27.27
C TYR A 566 13.49 -7.76 -27.94
N ARG A 567 13.37 -6.45 -27.98
CA ARG A 567 14.39 -5.55 -28.46
C ARG A 567 15.68 -5.64 -27.63
N LEU A 568 15.57 -5.75 -26.33
CA LEU A 568 16.72 -5.82 -25.44
C LEU A 568 17.52 -7.10 -25.62
N ILE A 569 16.84 -8.23 -25.81
CA ILE A 569 17.46 -9.54 -25.91
C ILE A 569 17.90 -9.90 -27.34
N GLN A 570 17.38 -9.23 -28.38
CA GLN A 570 17.57 -9.64 -29.78
C GLN A 570 19.03 -9.73 -30.22
N ARG A 571 19.98 -8.99 -29.61
CA ARG A 571 21.41 -9.02 -29.95
C ARG A 571 22.29 -9.51 -28.79
N THR A 572 21.71 -10.17 -27.80
CA THR A 572 22.43 -10.72 -26.67
C THR A 572 23.03 -12.08 -27.04
N GLU A 573 24.26 -12.36 -26.61
CA GLU A 573 24.92 -13.66 -26.83
C GLU A 573 24.60 -14.62 -25.69
N HIS A 574 24.58 -14.12 -24.46
CA HIS A 574 24.30 -14.88 -23.23
C HIS A 574 23.24 -14.19 -22.38
N LEU A 575 22.06 -14.78 -22.31
CA LEU A 575 20.93 -14.26 -21.54
C LEU A 575 20.65 -15.14 -20.32
N THR A 576 20.60 -14.55 -19.15
CA THR A 576 20.12 -15.18 -17.92
C THR A 576 18.97 -14.38 -17.36
N CYS A 577 17.80 -15.00 -17.22
CA CYS A 577 16.61 -14.39 -16.59
C CYS A 577 16.32 -15.10 -15.27
N VAL A 578 16.20 -14.32 -14.20
CA VAL A 578 15.85 -14.82 -12.85
C VAL A 578 14.46 -14.30 -12.50
N TYR A 579 13.60 -15.17 -12.04
CA TYR A 579 12.24 -14.83 -11.61
C TYR A 579 11.89 -15.53 -10.28
N ASN A 580 11.04 -14.89 -9.51
CA ASN A 580 10.52 -15.43 -8.26
C ASN A 580 9.26 -16.29 -8.55
N GLU A 581 9.16 -17.46 -7.92
CA GLU A 581 8.04 -18.40 -8.10
C GLU A 581 7.38 -18.71 -6.75
N ASN A 582 7.51 -17.83 -5.78
CA ASN A 582 7.00 -18.07 -4.44
C ASN A 582 5.52 -17.69 -4.33
N CYS A 583 4.71 -18.65 -3.86
CA CYS A 583 3.30 -18.46 -3.56
C CYS A 583 3.10 -18.39 -2.05
N VAL A 584 3.42 -17.26 -1.42
CA VAL A 584 3.18 -17.03 0.01
C VAL A 584 2.00 -16.10 0.22
N GLY A 585 0.96 -16.58 0.90
CA GLY A 585 -0.24 -15.81 1.18
C GLY A 585 -1.08 -15.49 -0.07
N ASN A 586 -1.49 -14.23 -0.22
CA ASN A 586 -2.27 -13.74 -1.36
C ASN A 586 -1.41 -13.27 -2.55
N SER A 587 -0.09 -13.17 -2.40
CA SER A 587 0.83 -12.79 -3.47
C SER A 587 1.27 -14.03 -4.23
N LYS A 588 0.86 -14.12 -5.48
CA LYS A 588 1.34 -15.12 -6.44
C LYS A 588 2.38 -14.46 -7.32
N HIS A 589 3.64 -14.88 -7.16
CA HIS A 589 4.69 -14.56 -8.10
C HIS A 589 4.73 -15.62 -9.18
N GLU A 590 4.69 -15.20 -10.43
CA GLU A 590 4.68 -16.11 -11.58
C GLU A 590 5.70 -15.63 -12.61
N MET A 591 6.26 -16.58 -13.35
CA MET A 591 7.11 -16.30 -14.51
C MET A 591 6.41 -15.30 -15.45
N SER A 592 7.12 -14.29 -15.91
CA SER A 592 6.62 -13.32 -16.90
C SER A 592 6.04 -14.02 -18.12
N ARG A 593 4.94 -13.48 -18.65
CA ARG A 593 4.33 -13.94 -19.91
C ARG A 593 5.32 -13.93 -21.07
N PHE A 594 6.27 -13.02 -21.09
CA PHE A 594 7.28 -12.95 -22.16
C PHE A 594 8.25 -14.14 -22.13
N LEU A 595 8.64 -14.60 -20.93
CA LEU A 595 9.45 -15.83 -20.80
C LEU A 595 8.63 -17.06 -21.18
N ARG A 596 7.35 -17.13 -20.81
CA ARG A 596 6.43 -18.20 -21.22
C ARG A 596 6.24 -18.21 -22.73
N GLN A 597 6.11 -17.04 -23.35
CA GLN A 597 6.01 -16.88 -24.79
C GLN A 597 7.28 -17.40 -25.49
N MET A 598 8.47 -17.05 -24.99
CA MET A 598 9.71 -17.60 -25.52
C MET A 598 9.77 -19.13 -25.43
N LEU A 599 9.33 -19.72 -24.31
CA LEU A 599 9.30 -21.19 -24.17
C LEU A 599 8.32 -21.87 -25.12
N ALA A 600 7.21 -21.22 -25.45
CA ALA A 600 6.14 -21.80 -26.27
C ALA A 600 6.33 -21.55 -27.78
N GLU A 601 6.86 -20.40 -28.18
CA GLU A 601 6.84 -19.93 -29.57
C GLU A 601 8.21 -19.94 -30.26
N THR A 602 9.31 -20.11 -29.47
CA THR A 602 10.66 -20.09 -30.08
C THR A 602 11.31 -21.47 -30.06
N GLU A 603 12.18 -21.73 -31.08
CA GLU A 603 13.06 -22.90 -31.12
C GLU A 603 14.40 -22.66 -30.41
N ILE A 604 14.55 -21.55 -29.67
CA ILE A 604 15.76 -21.18 -28.96
C ILE A 604 15.99 -22.20 -27.83
N PRO A 605 17.20 -22.79 -27.72
CA PRO A 605 17.49 -23.73 -26.64
C PRO A 605 17.56 -23.00 -25.30
N ILE A 606 16.54 -23.19 -24.45
CA ILE A 606 16.42 -22.57 -23.15
C ILE A 606 16.70 -23.57 -22.04
N ARG A 607 17.67 -23.28 -21.18
CA ARG A 607 17.94 -24.07 -19.96
C ARG A 607 17.11 -23.50 -18.81
N THR A 608 16.44 -24.36 -18.06
CA THR A 608 15.71 -24.00 -16.84
C THR A 608 16.43 -24.55 -15.62
N LEU A 609 16.67 -23.69 -14.64
CA LEU A 609 17.36 -24.01 -13.40
C LEU A 609 16.54 -23.51 -12.19
N TRP A 610 16.77 -24.13 -11.03
CA TRP A 610 16.19 -23.72 -9.76
C TRP A 610 17.29 -23.30 -8.80
N LEU A 611 17.21 -22.07 -8.31
CA LEU A 611 18.09 -21.55 -7.28
C LEU A 611 17.53 -21.93 -5.91
N ARG A 612 18.18 -22.84 -5.22
CA ARG A 612 17.84 -23.18 -3.84
C ARG A 612 18.89 -22.59 -2.91
N SER A 613 18.45 -21.87 -1.87
CA SER A 613 19.34 -21.57 -0.76
C SER A 613 19.43 -22.82 0.12
N ASP A 614 20.62 -23.35 0.30
CA ASP A 614 20.91 -24.36 1.33
C ASP A 614 20.82 -23.72 2.71
N THR A 615 19.64 -23.34 3.13
CA THR A 615 19.37 -23.20 4.55
C THR A 615 19.12 -24.59 5.06
N SER A 616 20.09 -25.19 5.77
CA SER A 616 19.81 -26.28 6.66
C SER A 616 18.65 -25.78 7.54
N ILE A 617 17.47 -26.36 7.33
CA ILE A 617 16.38 -26.20 8.28
C ILE A 617 16.92 -26.86 9.55
N GLN A 618 17.52 -26.05 10.41
CA GLN A 618 17.67 -26.50 11.81
C GLN A 618 16.23 -26.64 12.26
N ASP A 619 15.86 -27.86 12.64
CA ASP A 619 14.59 -28.12 13.31
C ASP A 619 14.44 -27.05 14.39
N ALA A 620 13.43 -26.19 14.23
CA ALA A 620 13.22 -25.11 15.16
C ALA A 620 13.11 -25.71 16.56
N GLN A 621 14.11 -25.47 17.40
CA GLN A 621 14.07 -25.97 18.77
C GLN A 621 12.82 -25.39 19.42
N THR A 622 11.90 -26.27 19.81
CA THR A 622 10.71 -25.85 20.55
C THR A 622 11.13 -25.24 21.87
N LEU A 623 10.84 -23.94 22.01
CA LEU A 623 11.14 -23.25 23.26
C LEU A 623 10.26 -23.81 24.39
N SER A 624 10.91 -24.14 25.48
CA SER A 624 10.26 -24.63 26.70
C SER A 624 10.90 -23.97 27.91
N VAL A 625 10.08 -23.45 28.81
CA VAL A 625 10.54 -22.83 30.06
C VAL A 625 10.05 -23.69 31.21
N PRO A 626 10.97 -24.31 32.02
CA PRO A 626 10.58 -25.09 33.16
C PRO A 626 10.05 -24.18 34.29
N LYS A 627 9.08 -24.67 35.03
CA LYS A 627 8.54 -23.96 36.19
C LYS A 627 9.48 -24.10 37.39
N THR A 628 10.49 -23.24 37.43
CA THR A 628 11.43 -23.19 38.59
C THR A 628 10.75 -22.72 39.85
N PRO A 629 11.29 -23.00 41.04
CA PRO A 629 10.74 -22.52 42.33
C PRO A 629 10.50 -21.00 42.35
N LYS A 630 11.40 -20.22 41.75
CA LYS A 630 11.28 -18.76 41.66
C LYS A 630 10.10 -18.32 40.80
N ILE A 631 9.85 -19.03 39.69
CA ILE A 631 8.71 -18.78 38.77
C ILE A 631 7.41 -19.12 39.51
N LEU A 632 7.35 -20.29 40.17
CA LEU A 632 6.16 -20.70 40.89
C LEU A 632 5.86 -19.76 42.06
N GLN A 633 6.86 -19.34 42.81
CA GLN A 633 6.69 -18.35 43.87
C GLN A 633 6.07 -17.05 43.33
N ARG A 634 6.58 -16.53 42.21
CA ARG A 634 6.03 -15.32 41.58
C ARG A 634 4.58 -15.51 41.12
N MET A 635 4.21 -16.70 40.64
CA MET A 635 2.83 -17.03 40.29
C MET A 635 1.92 -17.08 41.48
N LEU A 636 2.39 -17.69 42.60
CA LEU A 636 1.64 -17.77 43.85
C LEU A 636 1.46 -16.39 44.49
N GLU A 637 2.49 -15.56 44.50
CA GLU A 637 2.41 -14.16 44.93
C GLU A 637 1.40 -13.34 44.11
N ARG A 638 1.13 -13.74 42.88
CA ARG A 638 0.19 -13.07 42.01
C ARG A 638 -1.24 -13.57 42.11
N TYR A 639 -1.46 -14.89 42.23
CA TYR A 639 -2.77 -15.49 42.04
C TYR A 639 -3.32 -16.25 43.24
N ASP A 640 -2.48 -16.64 44.20
CA ASP A 640 -2.94 -17.42 45.35
C ASP A 640 -3.35 -16.53 46.56
N ILE A 641 -4.61 -16.66 46.99
CA ILE A 641 -5.16 -15.92 48.12
C ILE A 641 -4.42 -16.24 49.40
N ASN A 642 -4.00 -17.50 49.56
CA ASN A 642 -3.31 -17.93 50.80
C ASN A 642 -1.93 -17.23 50.93
N THR A 643 -1.32 -16.88 49.79
CA THR A 643 -0.01 -16.21 49.77
C THR A 643 -0.14 -14.69 49.76
N SER A 644 -1.07 -14.10 49.03
CA SER A 644 -1.14 -12.65 48.80
C SER A 644 -2.39 -11.97 49.41
N GLY A 645 -3.28 -12.73 49.97
CA GLY A 645 -4.49 -12.22 50.61
C GLY A 645 -5.37 -11.46 49.60
N LYS A 646 -5.77 -10.23 49.98
CA LYS A 646 -6.61 -9.36 49.14
C LYS A 646 -5.91 -8.82 47.91
N ASN A 647 -4.59 -8.96 47.80
CA ASN A 647 -3.81 -8.48 46.67
C ASN A 647 -3.72 -9.53 45.55
N ALA A 648 -4.22 -10.74 45.76
CA ALA A 648 -4.24 -11.78 44.71
C ALA A 648 -5.14 -11.36 43.55
N ILE A 649 -4.62 -11.48 42.33
CA ILE A 649 -5.35 -11.15 41.11
C ILE A 649 -6.15 -12.36 40.65
N PRO A 650 -7.44 -12.22 40.33
CA PRO A 650 -8.23 -13.32 39.80
C PRO A 650 -7.67 -13.89 38.50
N LEU A 651 -7.72 -15.22 38.36
CA LEU A 651 -7.37 -15.92 37.13
C LEU A 651 -8.57 -15.82 36.17
N SER A 652 -8.59 -14.80 35.31
CA SER A 652 -9.72 -14.54 34.39
C SER A 652 -9.86 -15.62 33.30
N PRO A 653 -11.04 -15.74 32.66
CA PRO A 653 -11.24 -16.68 31.55
C PRO A 653 -10.26 -16.47 30.40
N SER A 654 -9.91 -15.23 30.09
CA SER A 654 -8.95 -14.89 29.04
C SER A 654 -7.52 -15.36 29.37
N VAL A 655 -7.13 -15.28 30.64
CA VAL A 655 -5.83 -15.75 31.14
C VAL A 655 -5.75 -17.27 31.07
N ILE A 656 -6.80 -17.97 31.49
CA ILE A 656 -6.91 -19.44 31.39
C ILE A 656 -6.87 -19.87 29.91
N ASN A 657 -7.63 -19.22 29.06
CA ASN A 657 -7.64 -19.48 27.62
C ASN A 657 -6.27 -19.26 26.98
N THR A 658 -5.53 -18.23 27.39
CA THR A 658 -4.15 -18.00 26.92
C THR A 658 -3.24 -19.16 27.30
N TYR A 659 -3.35 -19.72 28.50
CA TYR A 659 -2.57 -20.90 28.89
C TYR A 659 -2.94 -22.13 28.06
N MET A 660 -4.23 -22.37 27.87
CA MET A 660 -4.73 -23.51 27.10
C MET A 660 -4.33 -23.43 25.62
N THR A 661 -4.32 -22.24 25.03
CA THR A 661 -3.86 -22.00 23.64
C THR A 661 -2.34 -22.16 23.52
N CYS A 662 -1.58 -21.53 24.40
CA CYS A 662 -0.12 -21.59 24.39
C CYS A 662 0.44 -21.34 25.80
N PRO A 663 0.93 -22.37 26.51
CA PRO A 663 1.55 -22.20 27.83
C PRO A 663 2.71 -21.20 27.83
N LEU A 664 3.52 -21.16 26.77
CA LEU A 664 4.63 -20.21 26.65
C LEU A 664 4.12 -18.75 26.51
N LYS A 665 3.05 -18.51 25.76
CA LYS A 665 2.41 -17.17 25.68
C LYS A 665 1.92 -16.73 27.05
N PHE A 666 1.30 -17.63 27.81
CA PHE A 666 0.89 -17.35 29.18
C PHE A 666 2.09 -16.93 30.06
N PHE A 667 3.20 -17.67 30.01
CA PHE A 667 4.41 -17.32 30.76
C PHE A 667 4.93 -15.92 30.35
N LEU A 668 5.07 -15.66 29.06
CA LEU A 668 5.58 -14.37 28.56
C LEU A 668 4.69 -13.18 28.96
N ALA A 669 3.37 -13.29 28.74
CA ALA A 669 2.45 -12.21 29.02
C ALA A 669 2.11 -12.04 30.51
N HIS A 670 1.81 -13.13 31.21
CA HIS A 670 1.18 -13.08 32.52
C HIS A 670 2.14 -13.38 33.67
N VAL A 671 3.26 -14.06 33.44
CA VAL A 671 4.24 -14.36 34.51
C VAL A 671 5.47 -13.45 34.39
N SER A 672 6.04 -13.30 33.18
CA SER A 672 7.18 -12.39 32.98
C SER A 672 6.77 -10.94 32.75
N GLY A 673 5.51 -10.69 32.39
CA GLY A 673 4.97 -9.33 32.20
C GLY A 673 5.43 -8.65 30.91
N LEU A 674 5.90 -9.42 29.95
CA LEU A 674 6.24 -8.88 28.63
C LEU A 674 4.95 -8.40 27.93
N ARG A 675 5.04 -7.25 27.30
CA ARG A 675 3.97 -6.69 26.48
C ARG A 675 4.55 -6.39 25.12
N ALA A 676 3.77 -6.59 24.08
CA ALA A 676 4.11 -6.09 22.75
C ALA A 676 4.04 -4.57 22.74
N ASP A 677 4.92 -3.94 22.00
CA ASP A 677 4.78 -2.53 21.67
C ASP A 677 3.49 -2.38 20.85
N VAL A 678 2.60 -1.54 21.32
CA VAL A 678 1.37 -1.21 20.60
C VAL A 678 1.76 -0.15 19.57
N ASP A 679 1.81 -0.54 18.29
CA ASP A 679 1.86 0.46 17.23
C ASP A 679 0.64 1.37 17.36
N PRO A 680 0.82 2.70 17.41
CA PRO A 680 -0.29 3.63 17.40
C PRO A 680 -1.04 3.44 16.06
N GLN A 681 -2.12 2.68 16.11
CA GLN A 681 -2.98 2.49 14.94
C GLN A 681 -3.92 3.68 14.81
N ASP A 682 -3.95 4.28 13.64
CA ASP A 682 -4.81 5.43 13.30
C ASP A 682 -6.30 5.05 13.16
N GLY A 683 -6.78 3.98 13.78
CA GLY A 683 -8.16 3.53 13.65
C GLY A 683 -8.67 2.70 14.84
N LEU A 684 -9.98 2.50 14.88
CA LEU A 684 -10.62 1.60 15.83
C LEU A 684 -10.29 0.14 15.52
N ASN A 685 -9.61 -0.52 16.43
CA ASN A 685 -9.38 -1.96 16.36
C ASN A 685 -10.60 -2.77 16.83
N ALA A 686 -10.65 -4.06 16.51
CA ALA A 686 -11.78 -4.93 16.86
C ALA A 686 -12.09 -4.98 18.37
N PRO A 687 -11.13 -5.01 19.30
CA PRO A 687 -11.40 -4.89 20.75
C PRO A 687 -12.12 -3.60 21.13
N LEU A 688 -11.68 -2.43 20.65
CA LEU A 688 -12.33 -1.15 20.96
C LEU A 688 -13.75 -1.07 20.40
N ILE A 689 -14.01 -1.64 19.22
CA ILE A 689 -15.37 -1.76 18.66
C ILE A 689 -16.25 -2.62 19.58
N GLY A 690 -15.70 -3.71 20.13
CA GLY A 690 -16.35 -4.52 21.14
C GLY A 690 -16.69 -3.73 22.40
N ASP A 691 -15.72 -3.03 22.96
CA ASP A 691 -15.87 -2.20 24.14
C ASP A 691 -16.97 -1.14 23.96
N ILE A 692 -16.99 -0.43 22.82
CA ILE A 692 -18.03 0.58 22.52
C ILE A 692 -19.41 -0.06 22.48
N PHE A 693 -19.54 -1.26 21.91
CA PHE A 693 -20.82 -1.97 21.89
C PHE A 693 -21.29 -2.36 23.30
N HIS A 694 -20.40 -2.96 24.11
CA HIS A 694 -20.70 -3.40 25.48
C HIS A 694 -21.09 -2.23 26.37
N ASP A 695 -20.28 -1.17 26.41
CA ASP A 695 -20.55 0.01 27.24
C ASP A 695 -21.87 0.69 26.81
N THR A 696 -22.14 0.77 25.49
CA THR A 696 -23.39 1.37 25.01
C THR A 696 -24.60 0.53 25.38
N ALA A 697 -24.53 -0.80 25.22
CA ALA A 697 -25.61 -1.71 25.60
C ALA A 697 -25.90 -1.62 27.12
N GLU A 698 -24.88 -1.57 27.96
CA GLU A 698 -25.01 -1.38 29.40
C GLU A 698 -25.75 -0.07 29.72
N LEU A 699 -25.32 1.05 29.14
CA LEU A 699 -25.87 2.36 29.39
C LEU A 699 -27.32 2.50 28.91
N ILE A 700 -27.73 1.83 27.82
CA ILE A 700 -29.11 1.78 27.35
C ILE A 700 -30.00 1.15 28.44
N TYR A 701 -29.65 -0.05 28.94
CA TYR A 701 -30.46 -0.72 29.93
C TYR A 701 -30.45 0.02 31.29
N LYS A 702 -29.33 0.58 31.72
CA LYS A 702 -29.26 1.47 32.88
C LYS A 702 -30.20 2.67 32.75
N ARG A 703 -30.24 3.32 31.58
CA ARG A 703 -31.12 4.46 31.31
C ARG A 703 -32.59 4.04 31.33
N ILE A 704 -32.91 2.87 30.77
CA ILE A 704 -34.27 2.34 30.82
C ILE A 704 -34.71 2.13 32.26
N ILE A 705 -33.89 1.44 33.09
CA ILE A 705 -34.20 1.15 34.47
C ILE A 705 -34.33 2.43 35.28
N GLN A 706 -33.45 3.41 35.11
CA GLN A 706 -33.51 4.71 35.77
C GLN A 706 -34.82 5.45 35.42
N ARG A 707 -35.23 5.42 34.14
CA ARG A 707 -36.41 6.15 33.65
C ARG A 707 -37.72 5.51 34.09
N THR A 708 -37.76 4.18 34.12
CA THR A 708 -38.96 3.42 34.46
C THR A 708 -39.06 3.06 35.92
N GLY A 709 -37.97 3.14 36.68
CA GLY A 709 -37.89 2.66 38.06
C GLY A 709 -38.08 1.15 38.21
N SER A 710 -38.01 0.38 37.09
CA SER A 710 -38.28 -1.05 37.06
C SER A 710 -37.19 -1.81 36.31
N HIS A 711 -36.82 -2.96 36.88
CA HIS A 711 -35.93 -3.91 36.18
C HIS A 711 -36.65 -4.77 35.13
N ILE A 712 -37.98 -4.71 35.07
CA ILE A 712 -38.78 -5.44 34.06
C ILE A 712 -38.86 -4.56 32.80
N ILE A 713 -38.33 -5.07 31.70
CA ILE A 713 -38.32 -4.39 30.41
C ILE A 713 -39.61 -4.70 29.69
N GLN A 714 -40.37 -3.66 29.41
CA GLN A 714 -41.67 -3.74 28.76
C GLN A 714 -41.56 -3.49 27.24
N ARG A 715 -42.50 -4.08 26.48
CA ARG A 715 -42.55 -3.92 25.02
C ARG A 715 -42.61 -2.46 24.58
N ASN A 716 -43.44 -1.66 25.24
CA ASN A 716 -43.63 -0.24 24.89
C ASN A 716 -42.29 0.56 24.98
N THR A 717 -41.48 0.28 26.00
CA THR A 717 -40.21 0.97 26.22
C THR A 717 -39.19 0.70 25.10
N LEU A 718 -39.10 -0.56 24.67
CA LEU A 718 -38.21 -0.91 23.55
C LEU A 718 -38.76 -0.43 22.20
N SER A 719 -40.10 -0.42 22.02
CA SER A 719 -40.71 0.13 20.80
C SER A 719 -40.45 1.63 20.66
N GLU A 720 -40.48 2.39 21.79
CA GLU A 720 -40.14 3.81 21.81
C GLU A 720 -38.68 4.04 21.35
N LEU A 721 -37.72 3.30 21.86
CA LEU A 721 -36.32 3.39 21.45
C LEU A 721 -36.13 3.03 19.97
N LEU A 722 -36.79 1.99 19.49
CA LEU A 722 -36.69 1.55 18.10
C LEU A 722 -37.37 2.51 17.13
N SER A 723 -38.34 3.31 17.56
CA SER A 723 -39.01 4.32 16.73
C SER A 723 -38.09 5.50 16.38
N ASP A 724 -37.13 5.83 17.27
CA ASP A 724 -36.14 6.91 17.06
C ASP A 724 -34.77 6.51 17.60
N MET A 725 -34.09 5.62 16.88
CA MET A 725 -32.79 5.12 17.27
C MET A 725 -31.71 6.24 17.29
N GLU A 726 -31.73 7.15 16.31
CA GLU A 726 -30.75 8.24 16.25
C GLU A 726 -30.99 9.30 17.34
N GLY A 727 -32.24 9.60 17.68
CA GLY A 727 -32.56 10.61 18.72
C GLY A 727 -32.39 10.09 20.14
N LEU A 728 -32.63 8.80 20.42
CA LEU A 728 -32.66 8.21 21.76
C LEU A 728 -31.43 7.37 22.10
N VAL A 729 -30.93 6.58 21.15
CA VAL A 729 -29.78 5.70 21.33
C VAL A 729 -28.49 6.34 20.80
N GLY A 730 -28.59 7.10 19.71
CA GLY A 730 -27.45 7.80 19.10
C GLY A 730 -26.62 8.64 20.08
N PRO A 731 -27.24 9.48 20.91
CA PRO A 731 -26.50 10.26 21.92
C PRO A 731 -25.73 9.40 22.93
N ILE A 732 -26.24 8.25 23.32
CA ILE A 732 -25.56 7.32 24.23
C ILE A 732 -24.35 6.71 23.54
N LEU A 733 -24.50 6.28 22.30
CA LEU A 733 -23.41 5.77 21.49
C LEU A 733 -22.30 6.82 21.28
N ASP A 734 -22.68 8.08 21.00
CA ASP A 734 -21.71 9.17 20.79
C ASP A 734 -20.95 9.50 22.08
N ILE A 735 -21.60 9.43 23.24
CA ILE A 735 -20.93 9.59 24.54
C ILE A 735 -19.91 8.47 24.78
N VAL A 736 -20.28 7.23 24.47
CA VAL A 736 -19.33 6.10 24.61
C VAL A 736 -18.18 6.23 23.61
N PHE A 737 -18.43 6.65 22.37
CA PHE A 737 -17.35 6.98 21.45
C PHE A 737 -16.43 8.08 21.99
N ASP A 738 -16.98 9.09 22.65
CA ASP A 738 -16.19 10.16 23.25
C ASP A 738 -15.24 9.62 24.32
N THR A 739 -15.74 8.81 25.26
CA THR A 739 -14.98 8.30 26.39
C THR A 739 -14.05 7.12 26.04
N VAL A 740 -14.24 6.46 24.90
CA VAL A 740 -13.41 5.32 24.46
C VAL A 740 -12.37 5.73 23.43
N TYR A 741 -12.72 6.64 22.51
CA TYR A 741 -11.89 6.94 21.34
C TYR A 741 -11.48 8.41 21.22
N PHE A 742 -12.41 9.37 21.25
CA PHE A 742 -12.07 10.79 21.03
C PHE A 742 -11.36 11.42 22.23
N HIS A 743 -11.85 11.17 23.43
CA HIS A 743 -11.27 11.63 24.69
C HIS A 743 -11.21 10.44 25.66
N PRO A 744 -10.30 9.48 25.42
CA PRO A 744 -10.29 8.23 26.16
C PRO A 744 -10.09 8.49 27.65
N ALA A 745 -11.11 8.12 28.43
CA ALA A 745 -11.06 8.13 29.89
C ALA A 745 -10.28 6.92 30.41
N ASP A 746 -9.82 7.00 31.67
CA ASP A 746 -9.19 5.87 32.33
C ASP A 746 -10.11 4.64 32.27
N HIS A 747 -9.56 3.51 31.87
CA HIS A 747 -10.33 2.28 31.67
C HIS A 747 -11.24 1.90 32.83
N TRP A 748 -10.84 2.18 34.05
CA TRP A 748 -11.59 1.87 35.25
C TRP A 748 -12.72 2.87 35.60
N GLN A 749 -12.72 4.05 35.02
CA GLN A 749 -13.70 5.12 35.25
C GLN A 749 -14.58 5.40 34.04
N ARG A 750 -14.25 4.78 32.90
CA ARG A 750 -14.86 5.05 31.61
C ARG A 750 -16.38 4.98 31.62
N THR A 751 -16.93 3.87 32.10
CA THR A 751 -18.40 3.68 32.13
C THR A 751 -19.07 4.62 33.14
N GLU A 752 -18.40 4.96 34.26
CA GLU A 752 -18.91 5.91 35.21
C GLU A 752 -18.94 7.34 34.66
N GLU A 753 -17.91 7.75 33.93
CA GLU A 753 -17.86 9.06 33.28
C GLU A 753 -18.91 9.14 32.17
N ALA A 754 -19.02 8.13 31.34
CA ALA A 754 -20.07 8.04 30.30
C ALA A 754 -21.47 8.09 30.92
N TRP A 755 -21.69 7.38 32.03
CA TRP A 755 -22.96 7.44 32.76
C TRP A 755 -23.30 8.83 33.29
N LYS A 756 -22.33 9.55 33.85
CA LYS A 756 -22.51 10.94 34.29
C LYS A 756 -22.91 11.85 33.12
N MET A 757 -22.33 11.65 31.94
CA MET A 757 -22.67 12.40 30.72
C MET A 757 -24.09 12.08 30.24
N VAL A 758 -24.47 10.79 30.22
CA VAL A 758 -25.82 10.34 29.88
C VAL A 758 -26.87 10.94 30.80
N CYS A 759 -26.61 10.97 32.13
CA CYS A 759 -27.52 11.55 33.11
C CYS A 759 -27.67 13.07 32.95
N ARG A 760 -26.69 13.78 32.40
CA ARG A 760 -26.71 15.22 32.14
C ARG A 760 -27.24 15.60 30.77
N ASP A 761 -27.64 14.62 29.93
CA ASP A 761 -27.98 14.78 28.52
C ASP A 761 -26.89 15.56 27.74
N THR A 762 -25.63 15.34 28.08
CA THR A 762 -24.49 15.93 27.39
C THR A 762 -24.40 15.36 25.97
N ARG A 763 -24.20 16.23 24.98
CA ARG A 763 -23.96 15.81 23.59
C ARG A 763 -22.54 16.19 23.19
N PRO A 764 -21.64 15.21 23.10
CA PRO A 764 -20.29 15.50 22.62
C PRO A 764 -20.31 15.93 21.15
N GLY A 765 -19.44 16.87 20.79
CA GLY A 765 -19.31 17.38 19.42
C GLY A 765 -18.41 16.50 18.54
N ASN A 766 -18.56 15.19 18.61
CA ASN A 766 -17.70 14.24 17.88
C ASN A 766 -17.81 14.42 16.36
N GLN A 767 -16.67 14.56 15.69
CA GLN A 767 -16.60 14.59 14.24
C GLN A 767 -16.18 13.22 13.71
N TYR A 768 -17.14 12.51 13.14
CA TYR A 768 -16.89 11.22 12.50
C TYR A 768 -16.39 11.43 11.07
N THR A 769 -15.23 10.90 10.73
CA THR A 769 -14.63 10.99 9.39
C THR A 769 -14.18 9.60 8.91
N GLY A 770 -14.19 9.38 7.61
CA GLY A 770 -13.69 8.15 7.01
C GLY A 770 -14.34 6.88 7.57
N GLU A 771 -13.53 5.96 8.07
CA GLU A 771 -13.95 4.66 8.59
C GLU A 771 -14.86 4.76 9.83
N LEU A 772 -14.70 5.81 10.66
CA LEU A 772 -15.50 5.99 11.87
C LEU A 772 -17.00 6.14 11.57
N ILE A 773 -17.36 6.76 10.44
CA ILE A 773 -18.76 6.87 9.99
C ILE A 773 -19.35 5.49 9.78
N ILE A 774 -18.58 4.60 9.14
CA ILE A 774 -19.02 3.22 8.85
C ILE A 774 -19.16 2.44 10.15
N ILE A 775 -18.16 2.52 11.03
CA ILE A 775 -18.16 1.80 12.32
C ILE A 775 -19.33 2.26 13.19
N ARG A 776 -19.57 3.57 13.32
CA ARG A 776 -20.72 4.10 14.06
C ARG A 776 -22.04 3.55 13.50
N ARG A 777 -22.18 3.51 12.17
CA ARG A 777 -23.37 2.96 11.51
C ARG A 777 -23.56 1.47 11.76
N VAL A 778 -22.47 0.70 11.72
CA VAL A 778 -22.48 -0.74 12.03
C VAL A 778 -22.88 -0.97 13.49
N LEU A 779 -22.30 -0.23 14.42
CA LEU A 779 -22.65 -0.31 15.85
C LEU A 779 -24.11 0.06 16.09
N MET A 780 -24.63 1.10 15.46
CA MET A 780 -26.04 1.46 15.53
C MET A 780 -26.93 0.33 15.01
N GLN A 781 -26.54 -0.34 13.93
CA GLN A 781 -27.27 -1.51 13.42
C GLN A 781 -27.22 -2.69 14.40
N TYR A 782 -26.06 -2.93 15.04
CA TYR A 782 -25.91 -3.97 16.07
C TYR A 782 -26.80 -3.73 17.28
N LEU A 783 -26.86 -2.48 17.76
CA LEU A 783 -27.77 -2.07 18.85
C LEU A 783 -29.24 -2.21 18.43
N THR A 784 -29.56 -1.85 17.21
CA THR A 784 -30.92 -2.06 16.65
C THR A 784 -31.29 -3.54 16.63
N ASN A 785 -30.38 -4.42 16.24
CA ASN A 785 -30.61 -5.87 16.23
C ASN A 785 -30.79 -6.43 17.66
N LEU A 786 -29.99 -5.95 18.62
CA LEU A 786 -30.11 -6.30 20.03
C LEU A 786 -31.52 -5.93 20.56
N LEU A 787 -31.91 -4.66 20.37
CA LEU A 787 -33.21 -4.18 20.85
C LEU A 787 -34.42 -4.85 20.14
N ARG A 788 -34.29 -5.18 18.87
CA ARG A 788 -35.32 -5.95 18.13
C ARG A 788 -35.43 -7.40 18.61
N TYR A 789 -34.31 -8.03 18.90
CA TYR A 789 -34.28 -9.36 19.51
C TYR A 789 -35.01 -9.31 20.86
N ASP A 790 -34.61 -8.37 21.72
CA ASP A 790 -35.20 -8.22 23.03
C ASP A 790 -36.72 -7.85 22.96
N LEU A 791 -37.11 -7.02 22.00
CA LEU A 791 -38.54 -6.70 21.79
C LEU A 791 -39.45 -7.94 21.55
N ARG A 792 -38.91 -8.94 20.84
CA ARG A 792 -39.61 -10.19 20.58
C ARG A 792 -39.84 -11.03 21.84
N HIS A 793 -38.97 -10.83 22.83
CA HIS A 793 -38.95 -11.60 24.07
C HIS A 793 -39.45 -10.82 25.30
N THR A 794 -40.06 -9.67 25.10
CA THR A 794 -40.68 -8.91 26.19
C THR A 794 -41.96 -9.54 26.68
N PRO A 795 -42.28 -9.45 28.01
CA PRO A 795 -41.52 -8.83 29.08
C PRO A 795 -40.40 -9.73 29.61
N PHE A 796 -39.23 -9.17 29.95
CA PHE A 796 -38.16 -9.86 30.65
C PHE A 796 -37.57 -8.98 31.75
N ARG A 797 -36.81 -9.57 32.68
CA ARG A 797 -36.24 -8.85 33.82
C ARG A 797 -34.71 -8.81 33.71
N ILE A 798 -34.12 -7.62 33.67
CA ILE A 798 -32.68 -7.46 33.86
C ILE A 798 -32.33 -7.65 35.34
N ILE A 799 -31.54 -8.67 35.65
CA ILE A 799 -31.04 -8.93 37.01
C ILE A 799 -29.82 -8.02 37.25
N ALA A 800 -28.83 -8.02 36.33
CA ALA A 800 -27.66 -7.19 36.39
C ALA A 800 -27.02 -7.00 34.99
N THR A 801 -26.27 -5.91 34.83
CA THR A 801 -25.40 -5.65 33.68
C THR A 801 -23.99 -5.43 34.17
N GLU A 802 -22.96 -5.83 33.42
CA GLU A 802 -21.54 -5.66 33.72
C GLU A 802 -21.20 -6.00 35.19
N THR A 803 -21.63 -7.18 35.62
CA THR A 803 -21.55 -7.58 37.03
C THR A 803 -20.44 -8.61 37.26
N ASP A 804 -19.63 -8.34 38.31
CA ASP A 804 -18.56 -9.27 38.67
C ASP A 804 -19.12 -10.46 39.45
N ARG A 805 -18.76 -11.68 39.03
CA ARG A 805 -19.04 -12.94 39.74
C ARG A 805 -17.78 -13.79 39.78
N MET A 806 -17.32 -14.06 41.00
CA MET A 806 -16.10 -14.79 41.27
C MET A 806 -16.35 -15.97 42.17
N PHE A 807 -15.53 -17.01 42.08
CA PHE A 807 -15.49 -18.15 43.02
C PHE A 807 -14.08 -18.66 43.16
N ASN A 808 -13.85 -19.49 44.19
CA ASN A 808 -12.52 -20.01 44.48
C ASN A 808 -12.36 -21.45 44.07
N VAL A 809 -11.26 -21.75 43.44
CA VAL A 809 -10.81 -23.11 43.08
C VAL A 809 -9.76 -23.52 44.12
N GLN A 810 -10.08 -24.55 44.91
CA GLN A 810 -9.16 -25.11 45.93
C GLN A 810 -8.40 -26.29 45.30
N LEU A 811 -7.09 -26.26 45.39
CA LEU A 811 -6.21 -27.25 44.86
C LEU A 811 -5.36 -27.85 46.00
N THR A 812 -5.27 -29.18 46.01
CA THR A 812 -4.27 -29.89 46.82
C THR A 812 -3.12 -30.30 45.92
N MET A 813 -1.94 -29.77 46.16
CA MET A 813 -0.73 -30.11 45.40
C MET A 813 0.00 -31.22 46.12
N ASN A 814 0.17 -32.38 45.46
CA ASN A 814 1.00 -33.47 46.00
C ASN A 814 2.46 -33.15 45.67
N ASN A 815 3.28 -32.95 46.73
CA ASN A 815 4.71 -32.70 46.59
C ASN A 815 5.38 -33.97 46.06
N SER A 816 5.77 -34.00 44.85
CA SER A 816 6.66 -35.04 44.26
C SER A 816 8.12 -34.65 44.53
N THR A 817 8.83 -35.45 45.28
CA THR A 817 10.28 -35.76 45.29
C THR A 817 11.37 -34.68 45.26
N ASN A 818 11.10 -33.39 45.11
CA ASN A 818 12.12 -32.36 45.14
C ASN A 818 12.12 -31.56 46.45
N SER A 819 13.16 -31.70 47.25
CA SER A 819 13.31 -31.14 48.58
C SER A 819 13.32 -29.61 48.66
N GLU A 820 13.58 -28.94 47.55
CA GLU A 820 13.54 -27.43 47.50
C GLU A 820 12.12 -26.86 47.32
N LEU A 821 11.15 -27.67 46.90
CA LEU A 821 9.74 -27.30 46.73
C LEU A 821 8.88 -27.66 47.95
N SER A 822 9.44 -28.23 48.99
CA SER A 822 8.71 -28.64 50.21
C SER A 822 8.15 -27.49 51.07
N THR A 823 8.54 -26.23 50.78
CA THR A 823 8.06 -25.04 51.44
C THR A 823 6.84 -24.40 50.76
N LEU A 824 6.44 -24.86 49.62
CA LEU A 824 5.24 -24.37 48.93
C LEU A 824 3.99 -24.97 49.56
N ASN A 825 3.04 -24.14 49.97
CA ASN A 825 1.78 -24.53 50.58
C ASN A 825 1.12 -25.71 49.85
N SER A 826 0.77 -26.74 50.54
CA SER A 826 0.09 -27.93 50.04
C SER A 826 -1.35 -27.64 49.55
N GLN A 827 -1.93 -26.52 49.95
CA GLN A 827 -3.27 -26.08 49.56
C GLN A 827 -3.20 -24.68 48.96
N LEU A 828 -3.60 -24.58 47.67
CA LEU A 828 -3.74 -23.33 46.94
C LEU A 828 -5.21 -22.94 46.86
N ASN A 829 -5.48 -21.64 46.93
CA ASN A 829 -6.79 -21.06 46.78
C ASN A 829 -6.79 -19.97 45.74
N ILE A 830 -7.27 -20.28 44.54
CA ILE A 830 -7.20 -19.43 43.33
C ILE A 830 -8.59 -18.87 43.05
N THR A 831 -8.72 -17.56 43.04
CA THR A 831 -9.95 -16.90 42.61
C THR A 831 -10.04 -16.93 41.09
N THR A 832 -11.21 -17.29 40.57
CA THR A 832 -11.55 -17.21 39.16
C THR A 832 -12.98 -16.76 38.95
N GLY A 833 -13.32 -16.34 37.73
CA GLY A 833 -14.61 -15.74 37.40
C GLY A 833 -14.38 -14.55 36.47
N GLY A 834 -15.27 -13.59 36.49
CA GLY A 834 -15.12 -12.37 35.71
C GLY A 834 -16.39 -11.54 35.66
N ARG A 835 -16.36 -10.56 34.79
CA ARG A 835 -17.47 -9.65 34.57
C ARG A 835 -18.42 -10.21 33.53
N ILE A 836 -19.69 -10.34 33.90
CA ILE A 836 -20.78 -10.85 33.05
C ILE A 836 -21.46 -9.66 32.39
N ASP A 837 -21.56 -9.64 31.07
CA ASP A 837 -22.11 -8.52 30.34
C ASP A 837 -23.59 -8.28 30.68
N ARG A 838 -24.37 -9.36 30.71
CA ARG A 838 -25.80 -9.29 31.09
C ARG A 838 -26.28 -10.57 31.75
N LEU A 839 -26.99 -10.40 32.85
CA LEU A 839 -27.72 -11.42 33.55
C LEU A 839 -29.19 -11.06 33.56
N ASP A 840 -30.04 -11.89 32.97
CA ASP A 840 -31.47 -11.62 32.87
C ASP A 840 -32.35 -12.85 33.13
N GLU A 841 -33.59 -12.60 33.43
CA GLU A 841 -34.65 -13.61 33.59
C GLU A 841 -35.63 -13.47 32.42
N GLN A 842 -35.70 -14.51 31.62
CA GLN A 842 -36.53 -14.56 30.42
C GLN A 842 -37.18 -15.96 30.28
N ASP A 843 -38.49 -16.02 30.01
CA ASP A 843 -39.22 -17.28 29.79
C ASP A 843 -39.00 -18.31 30.89
N GLY A 844 -38.97 -17.86 32.15
CA GLY A 844 -38.77 -18.74 33.32
C GLY A 844 -37.36 -19.34 33.45
N ARG A 845 -36.36 -18.77 32.79
CA ARG A 845 -34.94 -19.16 32.84
C ARG A 845 -34.04 -17.96 33.15
N ILE A 846 -32.93 -18.20 33.80
CA ILE A 846 -31.91 -17.17 34.02
C ILE A 846 -30.82 -17.36 32.94
N ARG A 847 -30.58 -16.31 32.14
CA ARG A 847 -29.58 -16.34 31.10
C ARG A 847 -28.32 -15.60 31.55
N VAL A 848 -27.19 -16.24 31.30
CA VAL A 848 -25.87 -15.64 31.40
C VAL A 848 -25.43 -15.27 29.99
N VAL A 849 -25.60 -14.01 29.63
CA VAL A 849 -25.38 -13.52 28.27
C VAL A 849 -24.02 -12.82 28.18
N ASP A 850 -23.24 -13.21 27.19
CA ASP A 850 -21.96 -12.60 26.84
C ASP A 850 -22.04 -12.12 25.37
N TYR A 851 -21.72 -10.86 25.10
CA TYR A 851 -21.84 -10.25 23.79
C TYR A 851 -20.57 -10.49 22.96
N LYS A 852 -20.75 -10.83 21.67
CA LYS A 852 -19.64 -11.07 20.75
C LYS A 852 -19.85 -10.34 19.43
N THR A 853 -19.08 -9.32 19.15
CA THR A 853 -19.16 -8.53 17.90
C THR A 853 -18.51 -9.21 16.70
N GLY A 854 -17.77 -10.32 16.92
CA GLY A 854 -17.13 -11.12 15.85
C GLY A 854 -18.12 -12.00 15.07
N TYR A 855 -17.63 -12.63 14.00
CA TYR A 855 -18.44 -13.49 13.12
C TYR A 855 -18.41 -14.97 13.46
N HIS A 856 -17.41 -15.42 14.23
CA HIS A 856 -17.22 -16.83 14.53
C HIS A 856 -18.19 -17.30 15.61
N VAL A 857 -19.07 -18.26 15.27
CA VAL A 857 -19.91 -18.95 16.24
C VAL A 857 -19.27 -20.29 16.55
N PRO A 858 -18.76 -20.47 17.77
CA PRO A 858 -18.13 -21.72 18.16
C PRO A 858 -19.15 -22.84 18.31
N SER A 859 -18.72 -24.08 18.15
CA SER A 859 -19.50 -25.29 18.43
C SER A 859 -18.63 -26.34 19.06
N ILE A 860 -19.18 -27.04 20.04
CA ILE A 860 -18.49 -28.14 20.73
C ILE A 860 -19.30 -29.45 20.61
N LYS A 861 -18.61 -30.58 20.61
CA LYS A 861 -19.22 -31.90 20.61
C LYS A 861 -19.36 -32.50 22.01
N SER A 862 -18.46 -32.12 22.89
CA SER A 862 -18.43 -32.58 24.28
C SER A 862 -17.92 -31.54 25.24
N MET A 863 -18.14 -31.76 26.55
CA MET A 863 -17.57 -30.92 27.61
C MET A 863 -16.05 -30.91 27.58
N ASP A 864 -15.42 -31.98 27.09
CA ASP A 864 -13.95 -32.09 27.05
C ASP A 864 -13.35 -31.09 26.05
N ASP A 865 -14.11 -30.67 25.02
CA ASP A 865 -13.68 -29.62 24.10
C ASP A 865 -13.56 -28.22 24.77
N VAL A 866 -14.08 -28.05 25.96
CA VAL A 866 -14.00 -26.78 26.72
C VAL A 866 -12.75 -26.70 27.57
N THR A 867 -12.31 -27.84 28.14
CA THR A 867 -11.21 -27.89 29.15
C THR A 867 -10.02 -28.71 28.69
N ASN A 868 -9.91 -29.03 27.41
CA ASN A 868 -8.81 -29.80 26.85
C ASN A 868 -7.55 -28.93 26.68
N THR A 869 -6.47 -29.31 27.35
CA THR A 869 -5.15 -28.65 27.26
C THR A 869 -4.21 -29.29 26.23
N ALA A 870 -4.60 -30.39 25.64
CA ALA A 870 -3.78 -31.18 24.69
C ALA A 870 -4.25 -31.04 23.22
N GLY A 871 -5.22 -30.19 22.94
CA GLY A 871 -5.79 -30.07 21.62
C GLY A 871 -6.65 -28.82 21.44
N LYS A 872 -7.51 -28.86 20.41
CA LYS A 872 -8.40 -27.76 20.14
C LYS A 872 -9.42 -27.57 21.28
N HIS A 873 -9.55 -26.37 21.77
CA HIS A 873 -10.55 -25.98 22.79
C HIS A 873 -11.31 -24.75 22.33
N GLU A 874 -12.50 -24.52 22.91
CA GLU A 874 -13.35 -23.39 22.55
C GLU A 874 -13.42 -22.36 23.69
N GLY A 875 -12.64 -21.32 23.61
CA GLY A 875 -12.46 -20.32 24.66
C GLY A 875 -13.73 -19.54 25.01
N TYR A 876 -14.64 -19.34 24.08
CA TYR A 876 -15.92 -18.67 24.35
C TYR A 876 -16.86 -19.54 25.19
N PHE A 877 -16.85 -20.86 24.98
CA PHE A 877 -17.56 -21.78 25.88
C PHE A 877 -16.96 -21.82 27.29
N LEU A 878 -15.63 -21.81 27.38
CA LEU A 878 -14.95 -21.72 28.67
C LEU A 878 -15.40 -20.49 29.43
N GLN A 879 -15.45 -19.33 28.78
CA GLN A 879 -15.89 -18.06 29.37
C GLN A 879 -17.35 -18.14 29.86
N ALA A 880 -18.28 -18.54 28.97
CA ALA A 880 -19.70 -18.62 29.29
C ALA A 880 -20.00 -19.63 30.42
N PHE A 881 -19.31 -20.78 30.42
CA PHE A 881 -19.48 -21.81 31.48
C PHE A 881 -18.85 -21.37 32.81
N LEU A 882 -17.74 -20.66 32.77
CA LEU A 882 -17.09 -20.13 33.97
C LEU A 882 -17.98 -19.06 34.62
N TYR A 883 -18.62 -18.20 33.84
CA TYR A 883 -19.60 -17.24 34.29
C TYR A 883 -20.84 -17.92 34.87
N SER A 884 -21.37 -18.93 34.14
CA SER A 884 -22.53 -19.70 34.61
C SER A 884 -22.23 -20.44 35.95
N TYR A 885 -21.03 -21.02 36.05
CA TYR A 885 -20.61 -21.66 37.30
C TYR A 885 -20.49 -20.64 38.45
N ALA A 886 -19.93 -19.45 38.18
CA ALA A 886 -19.83 -18.39 39.17
C ALA A 886 -21.21 -17.92 39.66
N VAL A 887 -22.20 -17.77 38.77
CA VAL A 887 -23.58 -17.44 39.11
C VAL A 887 -24.21 -18.55 39.96
N LEU A 888 -23.99 -19.79 39.56
CA LEU A 888 -24.52 -20.95 40.31
C LEU A 888 -24.01 -20.99 41.76
N GLN A 889 -22.72 -20.68 41.95
CA GLN A 889 -22.10 -20.68 43.29
C GLN A 889 -22.51 -19.49 44.14
N ASN A 890 -22.61 -18.28 43.57
CA ASN A 890 -22.87 -17.05 44.32
C ASN A 890 -24.37 -16.80 44.49
N ASP A 891 -25.16 -16.92 43.43
CA ASP A 891 -26.56 -16.46 43.44
C ASP A 891 -27.54 -17.61 43.71
N LYS A 892 -27.14 -18.87 43.53
CA LYS A 892 -27.92 -20.11 43.78
C LYS A 892 -29.33 -20.02 43.19
N PRO A 893 -29.48 -19.81 41.86
CA PRO A 893 -30.76 -19.56 41.24
C PRO A 893 -31.70 -20.73 41.42
N GLN A 894 -33.01 -20.43 41.55
CA GLN A 894 -34.07 -21.43 41.62
C GLN A 894 -34.60 -21.83 40.23
N LEU A 895 -34.34 -21.00 39.24
CA LEU A 895 -34.71 -21.20 37.85
C LEU A 895 -33.56 -21.85 37.07
N PRO A 896 -33.82 -22.56 35.97
CA PRO A 896 -32.76 -23.10 35.11
C PRO A 896 -31.81 -22.00 34.64
N LEU A 897 -30.51 -22.29 34.66
CA LEU A 897 -29.47 -21.37 34.30
C LEU A 897 -28.94 -21.69 32.90
N VAL A 898 -29.04 -20.75 31.97
CA VAL A 898 -28.71 -20.94 30.56
C VAL A 898 -27.55 -20.05 30.11
N PRO A 899 -26.44 -20.63 29.68
CA PRO A 899 -25.34 -19.86 29.06
C PRO A 899 -25.70 -19.45 27.63
N ALA A 900 -25.44 -18.20 27.29
CA ALA A 900 -25.77 -17.64 25.98
C ALA A 900 -24.62 -16.76 25.44
N LEU A 901 -24.34 -16.90 24.12
CA LEU A 901 -23.45 -16.04 23.38
C LEU A 901 -24.25 -15.24 22.36
N PHE A 902 -24.35 -13.95 22.59
CA PHE A 902 -25.14 -13.08 21.73
C PHE A 902 -24.29 -12.41 20.65
N TYR A 903 -24.61 -12.69 19.39
CA TYR A 903 -23.95 -12.12 18.20
C TYR A 903 -24.85 -11.06 17.55
N PRO A 904 -24.64 -9.76 17.79
CA PRO A 904 -25.49 -8.69 17.24
C PRO A 904 -25.58 -8.71 15.71
N GLY A 905 -24.50 -9.09 15.05
CA GLY A 905 -24.45 -9.22 13.59
C GLY A 905 -25.31 -10.33 13.01
N LYS A 906 -25.81 -11.27 13.85
CA LYS A 906 -26.69 -12.39 13.44
C LYS A 906 -28.11 -12.26 13.99
N ALA A 907 -28.32 -11.43 14.98
CA ALA A 907 -29.58 -11.27 15.70
C ALA A 907 -30.73 -10.65 14.88
N TYR A 908 -30.46 -10.25 13.63
CA TYR A 908 -31.48 -9.80 12.69
C TYR A 908 -32.40 -10.94 12.21
N LYS A 909 -31.95 -12.19 12.32
CA LYS A 909 -32.75 -13.36 11.90
C LYS A 909 -33.87 -13.60 12.89
N GLU A 910 -35.04 -14.04 12.40
CA GLU A 910 -36.21 -14.32 13.24
C GLU A 910 -36.03 -15.55 14.12
N ASP A 911 -35.34 -16.57 13.62
CA ASP A 911 -35.03 -17.85 14.27
C ASP A 911 -33.74 -17.84 15.08
N TYR A 912 -33.14 -16.65 15.32
CA TYR A 912 -31.88 -16.54 16.05
C TYR A 912 -32.05 -16.85 17.55
N ASP A 913 -31.31 -17.85 18.04
CA ASP A 913 -31.21 -18.22 19.46
C ASP A 913 -29.76 -18.12 19.91
N PRO A 914 -29.40 -17.28 20.92
CA PRO A 914 -28.05 -17.15 21.44
C PRO A 914 -27.65 -18.29 22.38
N THR A 915 -28.55 -19.21 22.73
CA THR A 915 -28.28 -20.30 23.68
C THR A 915 -27.21 -21.25 23.17
N LEU A 916 -26.28 -21.62 24.03
CA LEU A 916 -25.19 -22.54 23.68
C LEU A 916 -25.72 -23.97 23.47
N THR A 917 -25.04 -24.69 22.55
CA THR A 917 -25.37 -26.06 22.21
C THR A 917 -24.15 -26.99 22.37
N ILE A 918 -24.37 -28.20 22.87
CA ILE A 918 -23.40 -29.29 22.86
C ILE A 918 -23.92 -30.38 21.94
N ASP A 919 -23.15 -30.74 20.91
CA ASP A 919 -23.51 -31.73 19.88
C ASP A 919 -24.91 -31.45 19.29
N LYS A 920 -25.16 -30.15 18.97
CA LYS A 920 -26.47 -29.62 18.46
C LYS A 920 -27.64 -29.63 19.47
N ASN A 921 -27.44 -30.13 20.69
CA ASN A 921 -28.48 -30.09 21.74
C ASN A 921 -28.36 -28.78 22.51
N VAL A 922 -29.48 -28.07 22.64
CA VAL A 922 -29.54 -26.81 23.40
C VAL A 922 -29.32 -27.08 24.90
N ILE A 923 -28.52 -26.27 25.55
CA ILE A 923 -28.34 -26.33 27.00
C ILE A 923 -29.49 -25.64 27.68
N GLU A 924 -30.48 -26.43 28.11
CA GLU A 924 -31.65 -25.91 28.81
C GLU A 924 -31.37 -25.54 30.28
N ASP A 925 -30.41 -26.19 30.90
CA ASP A 925 -29.93 -25.90 32.25
C ASP A 925 -28.45 -26.28 32.37
N PHE A 926 -27.62 -25.37 32.89
CA PHE A 926 -26.20 -25.62 33.11
C PHE A 926 -25.92 -26.44 34.38
N ALA A 927 -26.83 -26.43 35.39
CA ALA A 927 -26.60 -27.08 36.68
C ALA A 927 -26.17 -28.56 36.57
N PRO A 928 -26.75 -29.41 35.70
CA PRO A 928 -26.30 -30.79 35.54
C PRO A 928 -24.87 -30.92 34.95
N LEU A 929 -24.40 -29.90 34.26
CA LEU A 929 -23.08 -29.86 33.62
C LEU A 929 -21.99 -29.31 34.55
N ALA A 930 -22.37 -28.62 35.61
CA ALA A 930 -21.50 -27.85 36.50
C ALA A 930 -20.38 -28.68 37.12
N ASP A 931 -20.69 -29.87 37.64
CA ASP A 931 -19.69 -30.75 38.27
C ASP A 931 -18.61 -31.24 37.28
N LYS A 932 -19.03 -31.61 36.06
CA LYS A 932 -18.11 -32.05 35.01
C LYS A 932 -17.22 -30.90 34.60
N PHE A 933 -17.79 -29.72 34.39
CA PHE A 933 -17.05 -28.51 34.08
C PHE A 933 -16.03 -28.14 35.18
N TYR A 934 -16.47 -28.12 36.42
CA TYR A 934 -15.58 -27.78 37.54
C TYR A 934 -14.40 -28.75 37.70
N LYS A 935 -14.62 -30.06 37.48
CA LYS A 935 -13.53 -31.05 37.48
C LYS A 935 -12.51 -30.75 36.37
N GLY A 936 -12.98 -30.47 35.16
CA GLY A 936 -12.09 -30.11 34.06
C GLY A 936 -11.32 -28.80 34.31
N LEU A 937 -12.01 -27.76 34.77
CA LEU A 937 -11.39 -26.50 35.13
C LEU A 937 -10.33 -26.67 36.26
N THR A 938 -10.63 -27.44 37.27
CA THR A 938 -9.70 -27.75 38.39
C THR A 938 -8.43 -28.43 37.85
N GLN A 939 -8.56 -29.31 36.87
CA GLN A 939 -7.42 -29.96 36.25
C GLN A 939 -6.58 -28.97 35.43
N VAL A 940 -7.19 -28.05 34.67
CA VAL A 940 -6.47 -27.00 33.95
C VAL A 940 -5.71 -26.09 34.92
N VAL A 941 -6.38 -25.62 36.00
CA VAL A 941 -5.74 -24.75 37.01
C VAL A 941 -4.61 -25.51 37.72
N LYS A 942 -4.79 -26.79 38.01
CA LYS A 942 -3.72 -27.63 38.55
C LYS A 942 -2.51 -27.71 37.63
N GLN A 943 -2.70 -27.86 36.33
CA GLN A 943 -1.58 -27.87 35.35
C GLN A 943 -0.85 -26.52 35.32
N ILE A 944 -1.59 -25.39 35.45
CA ILE A 944 -0.97 -24.06 35.46
C ILE A 944 0.04 -23.95 36.61
N PHE A 945 -0.28 -24.47 37.78
CA PHE A 945 0.56 -24.31 38.98
C PHE A 945 1.45 -25.54 39.29
N SER A 946 1.29 -26.68 38.59
CA SER A 946 2.14 -27.83 38.76
C SER A 946 3.54 -27.67 38.16
N PRO A 947 4.61 -27.99 38.91
CA PRO A 947 5.98 -28.00 38.39
C PRO A 947 6.22 -29.03 37.31
N ASP A 948 5.37 -30.08 37.24
CA ASP A 948 5.54 -31.19 36.27
C ASP A 948 5.29 -30.76 34.81
N TYR A 949 4.65 -29.61 34.59
CA TYR A 949 4.30 -29.10 33.29
C TYR A 949 5.10 -27.83 32.99
N SER A 950 6.05 -27.91 32.05
CA SER A 950 6.78 -26.74 31.52
C SER A 950 5.88 -25.83 30.68
N PHE A 951 6.27 -24.58 30.53
CA PHE A 951 5.65 -23.65 29.57
C PHE A 951 6.22 -23.91 28.18
N THR A 952 5.48 -24.68 27.36
CA THR A 952 5.87 -25.06 26.01
C THR A 952 5.15 -24.19 24.96
N GLN A 953 5.72 -24.10 23.77
CA GLN A 953 5.04 -23.54 22.61
C GLN A 953 3.82 -24.40 22.25
N THR A 954 2.77 -23.75 21.69
CA THR A 954 1.63 -24.47 21.12
C THR A 954 2.08 -25.38 19.99
N PRO A 955 1.52 -26.59 19.85
CA PRO A 955 1.73 -27.42 18.68
C PRO A 955 1.05 -26.86 17.42
N GLU A 956 -0.01 -26.05 17.58
CA GLU A 956 -0.80 -25.47 16.50
C GLU A 956 -0.17 -24.18 15.99
N VAL A 957 0.59 -24.27 14.88
CA VAL A 957 1.28 -23.11 14.26
C VAL A 957 0.31 -21.99 13.84
N LYS A 958 -0.93 -22.34 13.54
CA LYS A 958 -1.98 -21.36 13.18
C LYS A 958 -2.24 -20.34 14.29
N ASP A 959 -2.13 -20.75 15.56
CA ASP A 959 -2.34 -19.87 16.71
C ASP A 959 -1.22 -18.85 16.87
N CYS A 960 -0.08 -19.08 16.20
CA CYS A 960 1.05 -18.14 16.19
C CYS A 960 0.90 -17.03 15.14
N ALA A 961 -0.03 -17.14 14.18
CA ALA A 961 -0.17 -16.18 13.08
C ALA A 961 -0.33 -14.74 13.56
N ASN A 962 -1.18 -14.54 14.60
CA ASN A 962 -1.49 -13.24 15.21
C ASN A 962 -0.95 -13.14 16.65
N CYS A 963 0.14 -13.85 16.98
CA CYS A 963 0.71 -13.82 18.32
C CYS A 963 1.77 -12.73 18.43
N ASP A 964 1.64 -11.87 19.45
CA ASP A 964 2.58 -10.77 19.72
C ASP A 964 4.02 -11.26 19.93
N PHE A 965 4.19 -12.50 20.41
CA PHE A 965 5.49 -13.09 20.68
C PHE A 965 6.02 -14.00 19.56
N LYS A 966 5.41 -13.94 18.37
CA LYS A 966 5.77 -14.77 17.21
C LYS A 966 7.26 -14.72 16.87
N LEU A 967 7.81 -13.51 16.78
CA LEU A 967 9.24 -13.30 16.49
C LEU A 967 10.15 -13.86 17.59
N LEU A 968 9.78 -13.66 18.86
CA LEU A 968 10.53 -14.19 20.00
C LEU A 968 10.52 -15.72 20.02
N CYS A 969 9.43 -16.32 19.58
CA CYS A 969 9.28 -17.77 19.49
C CYS A 969 9.92 -18.40 18.25
N GLY A 970 10.39 -17.63 17.29
CA GLY A 970 10.94 -18.11 16.02
C GLY A 970 9.90 -18.79 15.11
N ARG A 971 8.62 -18.33 15.13
CA ARG A 971 7.51 -18.91 14.36
C ARG A 971 6.79 -17.91 13.47
#